data_d6682638c7a858a7e092829e19fd53f2
#
_entry.id   d6682638c7a858a7e092829e19fd53f2
#
_cell.length_a   1.000
_cell.length_b   1.000
_cell.length_c   1.000
_cell.angle_alpha   90.00
_cell.angle_beta   90.00
_cell.angle_gamma   90.00
#
_symmetry.space_group_name_H-M   'P 1'
#
loop_
_entity.id
_entity.type
_entity.pdbx_description
1 polymer ?
#
loop_
_entity_poly.entity_id
_entity_poly.type
_entity_poly.pdbx_seq_one_letter_code
_entity_poly.pdbx_strand_id
1 'polypeptide(L)'
;MIKPSISLLTYAALSASLSLTACGDNDKAIETSQSVAEQLTADKNSAIAANFVSQASDSAAHWLTPQLLVLPKSNDKLLYQLLNTNKAAFNGITLLAVDLPKELAAKFPHLSDFQAYKVELSANEAKAWLKQQLIVVALDKAQQVKKVSFVQTGAVIDALYTQGEKDADEVADLGATINEQGVSFKLWAPTAQNVSLQLFDENLQAIADGKLAMLEDSHTGVWHVQAGKQASYAYYKYQVDVYHPASKQVETLMVTDPYSLSLSVNSEYSQVVNLDDEITKPDRWDNQQIPTVKNVEDNVFYETHIRDFSANDKALSNAKFKGKYKAFSEESSDGIKHLKALQSAGLNNIHLLPTFDIATVNEDAAKHLDIDDSLGKVCAITPKTSICQQTYNEKQTIRSLLQSYAVDGEQAQQLVSELREYDNYNWGYDPFHYTVPEGSYALEAKGVSRLVEFREMVQNLHALGFRVIMDVVYNHTHQAGLEPNSVLDKIVPNYYQRLHPLTGDIEQSTCCDNTATERVMMAKLMTDSLVVWARDYKIDGFRFDLMGHQPKDAMLQSREAVRAVDSDTYFYGEGWNFGEVASNSQFVQASQLELGGSEIGTFSDRLRDAVRGGGNNTRDSQGLGNGLLHFANEKVSEQQSIDDYHLRMNQLRIGLAGNLANFPLSYDDKQVLGKDIPYGDQPTGYALDPADTINYVSKHDNQTLWDNSQYRLAFDVSTDDRVRMHTQSLSYTLFAQGIPFLHMGSEFLRSKSFLRDSYDYGDWYNRVDFSKQHNYYNVGLPPAAKDKENWPLIKEVLAGHEGRDQVSAKHIQRSSEIFKEMLAIRMSSALFRLSSEKSIIEKVSFLNMANSAQQASGLLVMKLDDTVGDVVDENYQTIIVIFNSSAETQTFKLASDSANDALGYQLHPIQQNGTDEVVKQSKVTAKGFTVPALTSAVFVKKQLANR
;
A
#
# COMPACT_ATOMS: atom_id res chain seq x y z
N MET A 1 35.34 -19.46 5.62
CA MET A 1 36.53 -20.10 5.03
C MET A 1 36.19 -21.56 4.85
N ILE A 2 35.94 -21.96 3.62
CA ILE A 2 36.21 -23.30 3.04
C ILE A 2 35.82 -23.14 1.56
N LYS A 3 36.85 -23.19 0.70
CA LYS A 3 36.73 -23.29 -0.76
C LYS A 3 36.61 -24.75 -1.15
N PRO A 4 35.83 -25.11 -2.15
CA PRO A 4 36.04 -26.35 -2.89
C PRO A 4 36.83 -26.10 -4.17
N SER A 5 37.78 -26.97 -4.42
CA SER A 5 38.72 -27.07 -5.53
C SER A 5 38.03 -27.54 -6.81
N ILE A 6 38.35 -26.88 -7.93
CA ILE A 6 37.96 -27.27 -9.30
C ILE A 6 38.99 -28.28 -9.84
N SER A 7 38.52 -29.43 -10.32
CA SER A 7 39.34 -30.39 -11.07
C SER A 7 39.24 -30.13 -12.58
N LEU A 8 40.36 -29.93 -13.24
CA LEU A 8 40.54 -29.88 -14.70
C LEU A 8 40.23 -31.25 -15.34
N LEU A 9 39.39 -31.26 -16.34
CA LEU A 9 39.28 -32.37 -17.30
C LEU A 9 39.84 -31.92 -18.66
N THR A 10 40.87 -32.59 -19.07
CA THR A 10 41.54 -32.48 -20.36
C THR A 10 40.74 -33.13 -21.47
N TYR A 11 40.46 -32.38 -22.55
CA TYR A 11 39.92 -32.95 -23.80
C TYR A 11 41.02 -33.30 -24.76
N ALA A 12 41.08 -34.57 -25.19
CA ALA A 12 41.94 -35.08 -26.23
C ALA A 12 41.31 -34.83 -27.62
N ALA A 13 42.10 -34.27 -28.51
CA ALA A 13 41.75 -34.08 -29.92
C ALA A 13 41.84 -35.38 -30.69
N LEU A 14 40.74 -35.77 -31.37
CA LEU A 14 40.74 -36.87 -32.39
C LEU A 14 40.81 -36.22 -33.77
N SER A 15 41.88 -36.38 -34.47
CA SER A 15 42.03 -36.09 -35.90
C SER A 15 41.55 -37.28 -36.75
N ALA A 16 40.50 -37.09 -37.53
CA ALA A 16 40.08 -38.04 -38.55
C ALA A 16 40.41 -37.51 -39.95
N SER A 17 41.23 -38.24 -40.67
CA SER A 17 41.57 -38.00 -42.06
C SER A 17 40.49 -38.59 -42.96
N LEU A 18 39.87 -37.75 -43.83
CA LEU A 18 38.98 -38.21 -44.91
C LEU A 18 39.72 -38.18 -46.25
N SER A 19 39.79 -39.33 -46.89
CA SER A 19 40.22 -39.48 -48.25
C SER A 19 39.06 -39.17 -49.20
N LEU A 20 39.28 -38.30 -50.19
CA LEU A 20 38.38 -37.97 -51.29
C LEU A 20 38.39 -39.01 -52.37
N THR A 21 37.21 -39.49 -52.76
CA THR A 21 36.99 -40.05 -54.10
C THR A 21 35.89 -39.19 -54.80
N ALA A 22 36.27 -38.64 -55.94
CA ALA A 22 35.41 -37.79 -56.78
C ALA A 22 34.64 -38.65 -57.78
N CYS A 23 33.28 -38.30 -57.93
CA CYS A 23 32.59 -38.22 -59.23
C CYS A 23 31.14 -37.82 -59.04
N GLY A 24 30.69 -36.78 -59.71
CA GLY A 24 29.30 -36.57 -60.13
C GLY A 24 28.48 -35.52 -59.42
N ASP A 25 28.06 -34.49 -60.19
CA ASP A 25 27.06 -33.43 -59.98
C ASP A 25 27.57 -32.11 -59.39
N ASN A 26 27.91 -31.18 -60.28
CA ASN A 26 28.36 -29.85 -59.99
C ASN A 26 27.30 -28.87 -59.43
N ASP A 27 25.97 -29.18 -59.57
CA ASP A 27 24.93 -28.27 -59.12
C ASP A 27 24.53 -28.43 -57.63
N LYS A 28 24.66 -29.66 -57.07
CA LYS A 28 24.43 -29.88 -55.63
C LYS A 28 25.62 -29.43 -54.73
N ALA A 29 26.82 -29.34 -55.25
CA ALA A 29 28.00 -28.92 -54.54
C ALA A 29 28.01 -27.40 -54.28
N ILE A 30 27.37 -26.58 -55.11
CA ILE A 30 27.27 -25.12 -54.93
C ILE A 30 26.22 -24.76 -53.88
N GLU A 31 25.04 -25.42 -53.86
CA GLU A 31 24.03 -25.22 -52.80
C GLU A 31 24.52 -25.70 -51.39
N THR A 32 25.22 -26.83 -51.29
CA THR A 32 25.79 -27.29 -50.01
C THR A 32 26.95 -26.42 -49.52
N SER A 33 27.74 -25.87 -50.42
CA SER A 33 28.88 -24.98 -50.00
C SER A 33 28.38 -23.59 -49.58
N GLN A 34 27.31 -23.08 -50.19
CA GLN A 34 26.66 -21.83 -49.78
C GLN A 34 25.99 -22.00 -48.41
N SER A 35 25.23 -23.06 -48.14
CA SER A 35 24.61 -23.34 -46.85
C SER A 35 25.61 -23.56 -45.73
N VAL A 36 26.72 -24.26 -45.96
CA VAL A 36 27.79 -24.44 -45.00
C VAL A 36 28.57 -23.14 -44.75
N ALA A 37 28.77 -22.29 -45.78
CA ALA A 37 29.41 -20.99 -45.59
C ALA A 37 28.51 -20.02 -44.83
N GLU A 38 27.19 -20.05 -45.09
CA GLU A 38 26.20 -19.28 -44.32
C GLU A 38 26.10 -19.77 -42.85
N GLN A 39 26.15 -21.06 -42.61
CA GLN A 39 26.15 -21.66 -41.27
C GLN A 39 27.41 -21.37 -40.48
N LEU A 40 28.60 -21.47 -41.12
CA LEU A 40 29.90 -21.08 -40.54
C LEU A 40 29.98 -19.57 -40.25
N THR A 41 29.33 -18.74 -41.03
CA THR A 41 29.27 -17.28 -40.82
C THR A 41 28.31 -16.95 -39.66
N ALA A 42 27.17 -17.63 -39.56
CA ALA A 42 26.25 -17.53 -38.46
C ALA A 42 26.83 -17.98 -37.13
N ASP A 43 27.61 -19.08 -37.12
CA ASP A 43 28.32 -19.59 -35.93
C ASP A 43 29.42 -18.64 -35.47
N LYS A 44 30.16 -17.99 -36.39
CA LYS A 44 31.16 -16.97 -36.05
C LYS A 44 30.50 -15.72 -35.45
N ASN A 45 29.41 -15.25 -36.06
CA ASN A 45 28.66 -14.07 -35.56
C ASN A 45 28.07 -14.35 -34.16
N SER A 46 27.53 -15.54 -33.93
CA SER A 46 27.06 -15.99 -32.63
C SER A 46 28.15 -16.00 -31.55
N ALA A 47 29.38 -16.46 -31.89
CA ALA A 47 30.50 -16.45 -30.97
C ALA A 47 30.97 -15.03 -30.64
N ILE A 48 30.97 -14.11 -31.61
CA ILE A 48 31.33 -12.69 -31.40
C ILE A 48 30.28 -12.01 -30.51
N ALA A 49 29.00 -12.23 -30.77
CA ALA A 49 27.92 -11.68 -29.97
C ALA A 49 27.99 -12.17 -28.50
N ALA A 50 28.17 -13.46 -28.27
CA ALA A 50 28.35 -14.04 -26.94
C ALA A 50 29.56 -13.46 -26.19
N ASN A 51 30.66 -13.18 -26.89
CA ASN A 51 31.84 -12.56 -26.30
C ASN A 51 31.56 -11.10 -25.88
N PHE A 52 30.81 -10.30 -26.63
CA PHE A 52 30.40 -8.95 -26.22
C PHE A 52 29.44 -8.99 -25.04
N VAL A 53 28.43 -9.83 -25.05
CA VAL A 53 27.48 -9.99 -23.95
C VAL A 53 28.15 -10.36 -22.64
N SER A 54 29.19 -11.23 -22.71
CA SER A 54 29.96 -11.62 -21.51
C SER A 54 30.79 -10.47 -20.92
N GLN A 55 31.07 -9.43 -21.70
CA GLN A 55 31.80 -8.22 -21.27
C GLN A 55 30.90 -7.10 -20.79
N ALA A 56 29.56 -7.23 -20.91
CA ALA A 56 28.63 -6.22 -20.42
C ALA A 56 28.70 -6.10 -18.88
N SER A 57 28.99 -4.90 -18.39
CA SER A 57 29.25 -4.59 -16.99
C SER A 57 28.13 -3.80 -16.32
N ASP A 58 27.21 -3.21 -17.11
CA ASP A 58 26.09 -2.39 -16.64
C ASP A 58 24.96 -2.36 -17.65
N SER A 59 23.89 -1.62 -17.34
CA SER A 59 22.71 -1.37 -18.19
C SER A 59 22.45 0.14 -18.31
N ALA A 60 23.51 0.93 -18.44
CA ALA A 60 23.43 2.39 -18.40
C ALA A 60 23.05 3.03 -19.76
N ALA A 61 22.75 2.25 -20.79
CA ALA A 61 22.23 2.73 -22.05
C ALA A 61 20.69 2.79 -22.01
N HIS A 62 20.10 3.94 -22.32
CA HIS A 62 18.63 4.09 -22.35
C HIS A 62 18.16 4.46 -23.75
N TRP A 63 17.29 3.65 -24.34
CA TRP A 63 16.69 3.93 -25.64
C TRP A 63 15.37 4.66 -25.44
N LEU A 64 15.35 6.00 -25.67
CA LEU A 64 14.24 6.89 -25.31
C LEU A 64 13.16 6.98 -26.39
N THR A 65 13.58 7.07 -27.65
CA THR A 65 12.69 7.10 -28.83
C THR A 65 13.31 6.26 -29.94
N PRO A 66 12.55 5.87 -31.01
CA PRO A 66 13.13 5.10 -32.12
C PRO A 66 14.42 5.69 -32.68
N GLN A 67 14.57 7.04 -32.60
CA GLN A 67 15.72 7.76 -33.15
C GLN A 67 16.72 8.27 -32.10
N LEU A 68 16.51 8.03 -30.79
CA LEU A 68 17.35 8.61 -29.74
C LEU A 68 17.67 7.64 -28.60
N LEU A 69 18.94 7.49 -28.32
CA LEU A 69 19.47 6.74 -27.18
C LEU A 69 20.38 7.65 -26.35
N VAL A 70 20.41 7.46 -25.01
CA VAL A 70 21.32 8.21 -24.12
C VAL A 70 22.25 7.29 -23.36
N LEU A 71 23.46 7.79 -23.06
CA LEU A 71 24.51 7.13 -22.29
C LEU A 71 25.11 8.09 -21.27
N PRO A 72 25.67 7.63 -20.16
CA PRO A 72 26.47 8.48 -19.26
C PRO A 72 27.57 9.19 -20.03
N LYS A 73 27.78 10.49 -19.75
CA LYS A 73 28.86 11.27 -20.36
C LYS A 73 30.22 10.64 -20.10
N SER A 74 31.07 10.57 -21.12
CA SER A 74 32.45 10.12 -21.01
C SER A 74 33.43 11.19 -21.50
N ASN A 75 34.54 11.33 -20.84
CA ASN A 75 35.67 12.18 -21.27
C ASN A 75 36.51 11.56 -22.39
N ASP A 76 36.35 10.26 -22.59
CA ASP A 76 37.08 9.50 -23.61
C ASP A 76 36.43 9.68 -24.99
N LYS A 77 37.25 9.82 -26.03
CA LYS A 77 36.78 9.85 -27.42
C LYS A 77 36.53 8.43 -27.93
N LEU A 78 35.35 7.91 -27.58
CA LEU A 78 34.93 6.56 -27.98
C LEU A 78 33.93 6.64 -29.14
N LEU A 79 33.91 5.60 -29.96
CA LEU A 79 32.86 5.32 -30.94
C LEU A 79 31.86 4.38 -30.31
N TYR A 80 30.60 4.71 -30.37
CA TYR A 80 29.54 3.85 -29.82
C TYR A 80 28.76 3.19 -30.95
N GLN A 81 28.43 1.93 -30.76
CA GLN A 81 27.56 1.15 -31.65
C GLN A 81 26.46 0.46 -30.87
N LEU A 82 25.22 0.61 -31.35
CA LEU A 82 24.11 -0.21 -30.88
C LEU A 82 24.10 -1.51 -31.69
N LEU A 83 24.06 -2.64 -30.99
CA LEU A 83 24.12 -3.98 -31.59
C LEU A 83 22.88 -4.78 -31.20
N ASN A 84 22.34 -5.48 -32.20
CA ASN A 84 21.36 -6.57 -32.01
C ASN A 84 22.12 -7.89 -32.08
N THR A 85 21.98 -8.76 -31.08
CA THR A 85 22.75 -9.99 -30.96
C THR A 85 22.11 -11.22 -31.62
N ASN A 86 21.13 -11.03 -32.52
CA ASN A 86 20.51 -12.13 -33.25
C ASN A 86 21.52 -12.94 -34.04
N LYS A 87 21.47 -14.28 -33.93
CA LYS A 87 22.38 -15.25 -34.55
C LYS A 87 22.50 -15.16 -36.09
N ALA A 88 21.48 -14.65 -36.79
CA ALA A 88 21.40 -14.62 -38.24
C ALA A 88 22.07 -13.40 -38.88
N ALA A 89 22.13 -12.25 -38.23
CA ALA A 89 22.76 -11.03 -38.78
C ALA A 89 23.27 -10.14 -37.61
N PHE A 90 24.59 -10.12 -37.44
CA PHE A 90 25.25 -9.21 -36.48
C PHE A 90 25.33 -7.80 -37.15
N ASN A 91 24.25 -7.05 -37.00
CA ASN A 91 24.12 -5.69 -37.55
C ASN A 91 24.36 -4.67 -36.43
N GLY A 92 25.36 -3.80 -36.61
CA GLY A 92 25.63 -2.68 -35.70
C GLY A 92 25.25 -1.34 -36.32
N ILE A 93 24.71 -0.44 -35.52
CA ILE A 93 24.45 0.94 -35.90
C ILE A 93 25.39 1.86 -35.16
N THR A 94 26.13 2.66 -35.91
CA THR A 94 27.00 3.68 -35.33
C THR A 94 26.16 4.80 -34.74
N LEU A 95 26.39 5.13 -33.48
CA LEU A 95 25.69 6.16 -32.75
C LEU A 95 26.42 7.51 -32.92
N LEU A 96 25.69 8.53 -33.37
CA LEU A 96 26.20 9.88 -33.57
C LEU A 96 25.73 10.79 -32.44
N ALA A 97 26.66 11.45 -31.74
CA ALA A 97 26.34 12.34 -30.64
C ALA A 97 25.48 13.53 -31.11
N VAL A 98 24.42 13.83 -30.37
CA VAL A 98 23.49 14.94 -30.57
C VAL A 98 23.13 15.57 -29.23
N ASP A 99 22.49 16.72 -29.24
CA ASP A 99 21.94 17.33 -28.03
C ASP A 99 20.67 16.59 -27.57
N LEU A 100 20.52 16.43 -26.27
CA LEU A 100 19.28 15.88 -25.67
C LEU A 100 18.17 16.95 -25.77
N PRO A 101 17.04 16.66 -26.44
CA PRO A 101 15.91 17.59 -26.52
C PRO A 101 15.39 17.97 -25.12
N LYS A 102 15.09 19.26 -24.91
CA LYS A 102 14.65 19.78 -23.59
C LYS A 102 13.38 19.08 -23.06
N GLU A 103 12.47 18.72 -23.94
CA GLU A 103 11.23 18.01 -23.59
C GLU A 103 11.54 16.61 -23.02
N LEU A 104 12.49 15.89 -23.63
CA LEU A 104 12.92 14.59 -23.12
C LEU A 104 13.75 14.71 -21.84
N ALA A 105 14.58 15.74 -21.70
CA ALA A 105 15.29 16.00 -20.45
C ALA A 105 14.32 16.33 -19.30
N ALA A 106 13.21 17.00 -19.57
CA ALA A 106 12.15 17.27 -18.60
C ALA A 106 11.32 16.01 -18.29
N LYS A 107 11.04 15.17 -19.31
CA LYS A 107 10.31 13.91 -19.14
C LYS A 107 11.13 12.86 -18.36
N PHE A 108 12.45 12.87 -18.48
CA PHE A 108 13.38 11.94 -17.85
C PHE A 108 14.45 12.71 -17.04
N PRO A 109 14.09 13.37 -15.93
CA PRO A 109 15.00 14.25 -15.17
C PRO A 109 16.28 13.54 -14.72
N HIS A 110 16.19 12.25 -14.33
CA HIS A 110 17.33 11.41 -13.91
C HIS A 110 18.33 11.11 -15.02
N LEU A 111 17.97 11.34 -16.28
CA LEU A 111 18.84 11.15 -17.46
C LEU A 111 19.28 12.49 -18.10
N SER A 112 18.90 13.63 -17.51
CA SER A 112 19.17 14.97 -18.10
C SER A 112 20.66 15.26 -18.29
N ASP A 113 21.55 14.66 -17.48
CA ASP A 113 22.98 14.79 -17.58
C ASP A 113 23.66 13.81 -18.55
N PHE A 114 22.90 12.89 -19.15
CA PHE A 114 23.43 11.91 -20.10
C PHE A 114 23.72 12.57 -21.46
N GLN A 115 24.59 11.93 -22.26
CA GLN A 115 24.82 12.32 -23.65
C GLN A 115 23.86 11.59 -24.57
N ALA A 116 23.16 12.33 -25.42
CA ALA A 116 22.25 11.76 -26.40
C ALA A 116 22.98 11.38 -27.70
N TYR A 117 22.47 10.34 -28.33
CA TYR A 117 22.97 9.79 -29.59
C TYR A 117 21.82 9.48 -30.52
N LYS A 118 21.99 9.82 -31.81
CA LYS A 118 21.06 9.49 -32.88
C LYS A 118 21.14 7.99 -33.21
N VAL A 119 19.98 7.35 -33.30
CA VAL A 119 19.78 5.98 -33.79
C VAL A 119 19.12 6.06 -35.17
N GLU A 120 19.68 5.38 -36.17
CA GLU A 120 19.13 5.37 -37.53
C GLU A 120 18.39 4.06 -37.81
N LEU A 121 17.18 3.94 -37.23
CA LEU A 121 16.22 2.86 -37.46
C LEU A 121 14.85 3.44 -37.80
N SER A 122 14.15 2.77 -38.70
CA SER A 122 12.71 2.96 -38.85
C SER A 122 11.95 2.40 -37.65
N ALA A 123 10.70 2.83 -37.43
CA ALA A 123 9.86 2.29 -36.34
C ALA A 123 9.69 0.77 -36.43
N ASN A 124 9.52 0.22 -37.66
CA ASN A 124 9.38 -1.23 -37.84
C ASN A 124 10.65 -2.02 -37.52
N GLU A 125 11.81 -1.45 -37.88
CA GLU A 125 13.09 -2.07 -37.52
C GLU A 125 13.32 -2.01 -36.01
N ALA A 126 12.99 -0.88 -35.35
CA ALA A 126 13.07 -0.74 -33.89
C ALA A 126 12.20 -1.77 -33.19
N LYS A 127 10.93 -1.95 -33.62
CA LYS A 127 10.03 -3.00 -33.11
C LYS A 127 10.61 -4.41 -33.26
N ALA A 128 11.22 -4.72 -34.39
CA ALA A 128 11.88 -6.01 -34.60
C ALA A 128 13.12 -6.20 -33.70
N TRP A 129 13.87 -5.15 -33.45
CA TRP A 129 15.05 -5.18 -32.57
C TRP A 129 14.69 -5.39 -31.10
N LEU A 130 13.58 -4.83 -30.61
CA LEU A 130 13.08 -5.00 -29.25
C LEU A 130 12.77 -6.45 -28.88
N LYS A 131 12.58 -7.33 -29.85
CA LYS A 131 12.35 -8.77 -29.64
C LYS A 131 13.65 -9.57 -29.38
N GLN A 132 14.79 -8.88 -29.32
CA GLN A 132 16.12 -9.47 -29.23
C GLN A 132 16.94 -8.81 -28.12
N GLN A 133 18.09 -9.41 -27.81
CA GLN A 133 19.05 -8.78 -26.91
C GLN A 133 19.73 -7.57 -27.57
N LEU A 134 19.78 -6.46 -26.85
CA LEU A 134 20.39 -5.21 -27.29
C LEU A 134 21.55 -4.82 -26.37
N ILE A 135 22.68 -4.44 -26.96
CA ILE A 135 23.83 -3.91 -26.26
C ILE A 135 24.40 -2.68 -26.96
N VAL A 136 25.00 -1.77 -26.21
CA VAL A 136 25.86 -0.70 -26.74
C VAL A 136 27.31 -1.05 -26.47
N VAL A 137 28.13 -1.03 -27.52
CA VAL A 137 29.57 -1.27 -27.43
C VAL A 137 30.32 0.05 -27.66
N ALA A 138 31.22 0.37 -26.76
CA ALA A 138 32.13 1.51 -26.85
C ALA A 138 33.51 1.06 -27.32
N LEU A 139 33.97 1.63 -28.44
CA LEU A 139 35.23 1.28 -29.12
C LEU A 139 36.22 2.45 -29.06
N ASP A 140 37.50 2.14 -28.89
CA ASP A 140 38.54 3.15 -29.05
C ASP A 140 38.91 3.34 -30.56
N LYS A 141 39.86 4.23 -30.83
CA LYS A 141 40.36 4.49 -32.20
C LYS A 141 41.00 3.27 -32.88
N ALA A 142 41.46 2.29 -32.10
CA ALA A 142 42.02 1.05 -32.60
C ALA A 142 40.96 -0.06 -32.77
N GLN A 143 39.64 0.31 -32.64
CA GLN A 143 38.49 -0.61 -32.70
C GLN A 143 38.50 -1.66 -31.57
N GLN A 144 39.16 -1.35 -30.43
CA GLN A 144 39.16 -2.24 -29.28
C GLN A 144 37.98 -1.88 -28.35
N VAL A 145 37.30 -2.89 -27.86
CA VAL A 145 36.17 -2.74 -26.89
C VAL A 145 36.70 -2.18 -25.57
N LYS A 146 36.11 -1.09 -25.11
CA LYS A 146 36.39 -0.43 -23.83
C LYS A 146 35.26 -0.63 -22.82
N LYS A 147 34.02 -0.67 -23.29
CA LYS A 147 32.85 -0.86 -22.47
C LYS A 147 31.73 -1.52 -23.27
N VAL A 148 30.93 -2.33 -22.59
CA VAL A 148 29.68 -2.89 -23.12
C VAL A 148 28.60 -2.65 -22.08
N SER A 149 27.44 -2.14 -22.52
CA SER A 149 26.29 -1.86 -21.68
C SER A 149 25.04 -2.51 -22.27
N PHE A 150 24.20 -3.14 -21.45
CA PHE A 150 22.85 -3.51 -21.86
C PHE A 150 22.00 -2.26 -22.06
N VAL A 151 20.89 -2.40 -22.83
CA VAL A 151 19.99 -1.30 -23.17
C VAL A 151 18.69 -1.43 -22.40
N GLN A 152 18.34 -0.40 -21.62
CA GLN A 152 17.01 -0.25 -21.05
C GLN A 152 16.04 0.26 -22.11
N THR A 153 14.95 -0.47 -22.35
CA THR A 153 14.06 -0.27 -23.51
C THR A 153 12.66 0.26 -23.14
N GLY A 154 12.32 0.40 -21.86
CA GLY A 154 10.97 0.79 -21.43
C GLY A 154 10.47 2.08 -22.10
N ALA A 155 11.32 3.11 -22.24
CA ALA A 155 10.91 4.39 -22.84
C ALA A 155 10.65 4.29 -24.34
N VAL A 156 11.44 3.54 -25.11
CA VAL A 156 11.23 3.38 -26.55
C VAL A 156 10.03 2.48 -26.86
N ILE A 157 9.69 1.54 -25.95
CA ILE A 157 8.45 0.75 -26.06
C ILE A 157 7.24 1.68 -25.96
N ASP A 158 7.18 2.58 -24.94
CA ASP A 158 6.15 3.61 -24.87
C ASP A 158 6.10 4.44 -26.15
N ALA A 159 7.26 4.92 -26.63
CA ALA A 159 7.32 5.76 -27.83
C ALA A 159 6.85 5.08 -29.13
N LEU A 160 6.89 3.75 -29.19
CA LEU A 160 6.53 2.95 -30.38
C LEU A 160 5.08 2.46 -30.37
N TYR A 161 4.47 2.33 -29.17
CA TYR A 161 3.21 1.60 -29.04
C TYR A 161 2.10 2.39 -28.30
N THR A 162 2.40 3.61 -27.76
CA THR A 162 1.45 4.37 -26.93
C THR A 162 1.49 5.89 -27.18
N GLN A 163 1.89 6.34 -28.37
CA GLN A 163 2.01 7.77 -28.72
C GLN A 163 1.14 8.17 -29.90
N GLY A 164 0.38 7.25 -30.47
CA GLY A 164 -0.46 7.44 -31.64
C GLY A 164 -1.95 7.49 -31.31
N GLU A 165 -2.78 7.24 -32.33
CA GLU A 165 -4.21 7.00 -32.20
C GLU A 165 -4.48 5.51 -32.43
N LYS A 166 -5.35 4.89 -31.63
CA LYS A 166 -5.72 3.47 -31.70
C LYS A 166 -4.54 2.52 -31.51
N ASP A 167 -3.60 2.90 -30.62
CA ASP A 167 -2.48 2.04 -30.27
C ASP A 167 -2.73 1.29 -28.92
N ALA A 168 -1.70 0.89 -28.19
CA ALA A 168 -1.84 -0.11 -27.13
C ALA A 168 -2.68 0.37 -25.93
N ASP A 169 -2.52 1.63 -25.54
CA ASP A 169 -3.20 2.17 -24.35
C ASP A 169 -4.70 2.43 -24.57
N GLU A 170 -5.15 2.44 -25.84
CA GLU A 170 -6.57 2.60 -26.19
C GLU A 170 -7.28 1.25 -26.41
N VAL A 171 -6.57 0.12 -26.31
CA VAL A 171 -7.21 -1.21 -26.37
C VAL A 171 -7.97 -1.48 -25.05
N ALA A 172 -9.29 -1.44 -25.12
CA ALA A 172 -10.18 -1.47 -23.95
C ALA A 172 -10.46 -2.89 -23.40
N ASP A 173 -10.17 -3.95 -24.19
CA ASP A 173 -10.55 -5.34 -23.90
C ASP A 173 -9.32 -6.28 -23.84
N LEU A 174 -8.23 -5.83 -23.17
CA LEU A 174 -7.13 -6.70 -22.81
C LEU A 174 -7.60 -7.79 -21.83
N GLY A 175 -7.02 -8.99 -21.93
CA GLY A 175 -7.46 -10.15 -21.18
C GLY A 175 -8.42 -11.05 -21.97
N ALA A 176 -9.32 -11.75 -21.27
CA ALA A 176 -10.29 -12.68 -21.85
C ALA A 176 -11.71 -12.06 -21.83
N THR A 177 -12.33 -11.89 -22.99
CA THR A 177 -13.67 -11.31 -23.13
C THR A 177 -14.64 -12.28 -23.79
N ILE A 178 -15.75 -12.62 -23.13
CA ILE A 178 -16.83 -13.46 -23.68
C ILE A 178 -17.64 -12.63 -24.66
N ASN A 179 -17.88 -13.14 -25.86
CA ASN A 179 -18.65 -12.50 -26.93
C ASN A 179 -19.56 -13.53 -27.67
N GLU A 180 -20.31 -13.09 -28.67
CA GLU A 180 -21.25 -13.95 -29.41
C GLU A 180 -20.58 -15.14 -30.13
N GLN A 181 -19.32 -14.98 -30.55
CA GLN A 181 -18.52 -16.00 -31.24
C GLN A 181 -17.82 -16.96 -30.28
N GLY A 182 -17.72 -16.63 -29.00
CA GLY A 182 -17.04 -17.42 -27.97
C GLY A 182 -16.23 -16.52 -27.04
N VAL A 183 -14.90 -16.66 -27.01
CA VAL A 183 -14.01 -15.87 -26.14
C VAL A 183 -12.88 -15.26 -26.94
N SER A 184 -12.74 -13.95 -26.88
CA SER A 184 -11.59 -13.22 -27.39
C SER A 184 -10.51 -13.15 -26.30
N PHE A 185 -9.27 -13.48 -26.64
CA PHE A 185 -8.11 -13.34 -25.76
C PHE A 185 -7.15 -12.32 -26.35
N LYS A 186 -6.70 -11.37 -25.56
CA LYS A 186 -5.77 -10.30 -25.95
C LYS A 186 -4.70 -10.12 -24.89
N LEU A 187 -3.43 -10.26 -25.29
CA LEU A 187 -2.26 -10.06 -24.44
C LEU A 187 -1.33 -9.03 -25.07
N TRP A 188 -1.03 -7.94 -24.33
CA TRP A 188 -0.01 -7.01 -24.76
C TRP A 188 1.38 -7.56 -24.44
N ALA A 189 2.14 -7.92 -25.48
CA ALA A 189 3.48 -8.51 -25.36
C ALA A 189 4.36 -8.08 -26.56
N PRO A 190 4.68 -6.79 -26.70
CA PRO A 190 5.35 -6.23 -27.89
C PRO A 190 6.77 -6.76 -28.10
N THR A 191 7.40 -7.29 -27.06
CA THR A 191 8.76 -7.89 -27.14
C THR A 191 8.76 -9.40 -27.33
N ALA A 192 7.59 -10.04 -27.30
CA ALA A 192 7.48 -11.47 -27.53
C ALA A 192 7.81 -11.85 -28.99
N GLN A 193 8.47 -12.99 -29.17
CA GLN A 193 8.74 -13.56 -30.49
C GLN A 193 7.58 -14.43 -30.98
N ASN A 194 6.87 -15.07 -30.02
CA ASN A 194 5.70 -15.86 -30.29
C ASN A 194 4.82 -15.93 -29.03
N VAL A 195 3.50 -16.01 -29.20
CA VAL A 195 2.54 -16.24 -28.10
C VAL A 195 1.54 -17.30 -28.53
N SER A 196 1.21 -18.21 -27.61
CA SER A 196 0.10 -19.16 -27.76
C SER A 196 -0.71 -19.24 -26.49
N LEU A 197 -2.00 -19.48 -26.62
CA LEU A 197 -2.95 -19.73 -25.55
C LEU A 197 -3.04 -21.24 -25.31
N GLN A 198 -3.08 -21.68 -24.04
CA GLN A 198 -3.43 -23.04 -23.66
C GLN A 198 -4.68 -23.03 -22.77
N LEU A 199 -5.72 -23.75 -23.18
CA LEU A 199 -6.95 -23.92 -22.43
C LEU A 199 -6.91 -25.19 -21.57
N PHE A 200 -7.57 -25.13 -20.40
CA PHE A 200 -7.69 -26.23 -19.44
C PHE A 200 -9.15 -26.38 -18.99
N ASP A 201 -9.54 -27.58 -18.64
CA ASP A 201 -10.88 -27.90 -18.14
C ASP A 201 -11.02 -27.55 -16.63
N GLU A 202 -12.19 -27.85 -16.05
CA GLU A 202 -12.50 -27.61 -14.61
C GLU A 202 -11.59 -28.38 -13.65
N ASN A 203 -10.92 -29.44 -14.10
CA ASN A 203 -9.97 -30.26 -13.35
C ASN A 203 -8.52 -29.86 -13.64
N LEU A 204 -8.30 -28.74 -14.32
CA LEU A 204 -7.01 -28.19 -14.71
C LEU A 204 -6.24 -29.13 -15.66
N GLN A 205 -6.94 -29.97 -16.43
CA GLN A 205 -6.35 -30.79 -17.47
C GLN A 205 -6.39 -30.08 -18.81
N ALA A 206 -5.28 -30.13 -19.56
CA ALA A 206 -5.20 -29.49 -20.87
C ALA A 206 -6.30 -30.04 -21.82
N ILE A 207 -7.11 -29.14 -22.38
CA ILE A 207 -8.15 -29.48 -23.34
C ILE A 207 -7.48 -29.94 -24.63
N ALA A 208 -7.93 -31.07 -25.20
CA ALA A 208 -7.51 -31.52 -26.52
C ALA A 208 -7.84 -30.44 -27.56
N ASP A 209 -6.88 -30.10 -28.43
CA ASP A 209 -6.96 -28.96 -29.38
C ASP A 209 -7.14 -27.56 -28.70
N GLY A 210 -6.89 -27.45 -27.37
CA GLY A 210 -6.99 -26.23 -26.61
C GLY A 210 -5.72 -25.34 -26.68
N LYS A 211 -4.69 -25.74 -27.41
CA LYS A 211 -3.52 -24.93 -27.70
C LYS A 211 -3.75 -24.14 -29.00
N LEU A 212 -3.86 -22.82 -28.89
CA LEU A 212 -4.18 -21.92 -29.98
C LEU A 212 -3.01 -20.94 -30.21
N ALA A 213 -2.50 -20.88 -31.44
CA ALA A 213 -1.53 -19.85 -31.82
C ALA A 213 -2.21 -18.46 -31.84
N MET A 214 -1.56 -17.45 -31.29
CA MET A 214 -2.05 -16.08 -31.32
C MET A 214 -1.40 -15.29 -32.46
N LEU A 215 -2.08 -14.26 -32.94
CA LEU A 215 -1.62 -13.36 -33.99
C LEU A 215 -1.24 -12.01 -33.38
N GLU A 216 -0.08 -11.48 -33.76
CA GLU A 216 0.37 -10.16 -33.32
C GLU A 216 -0.26 -9.07 -34.21
N ASP A 217 -0.88 -8.07 -33.59
CA ASP A 217 -1.08 -6.77 -34.23
C ASP A 217 0.20 -5.94 -34.03
N SER A 218 0.95 -5.75 -35.10
CA SER A 218 2.22 -5.03 -35.06
C SER A 218 2.09 -3.53 -34.77
N HIS A 219 0.89 -2.95 -34.87
CA HIS A 219 0.63 -1.56 -34.52
C HIS A 219 0.60 -1.39 -33.00
N THR A 220 -0.20 -2.21 -32.32
CA THR A 220 -0.41 -2.14 -30.88
C THR A 220 0.56 -3.03 -30.07
N GLY A 221 1.17 -4.04 -30.69
CA GLY A 221 1.95 -5.07 -29.95
C GLY A 221 1.07 -6.06 -29.18
N VAL A 222 -0.25 -6.06 -29.44
CA VAL A 222 -1.21 -6.98 -28.82
C VAL A 222 -1.26 -8.28 -29.60
N TRP A 223 -1.11 -9.40 -28.91
CA TRP A 223 -1.36 -10.73 -29.45
C TRP A 223 -2.81 -11.12 -29.16
N HIS A 224 -3.50 -11.67 -30.16
CA HIS A 224 -4.92 -11.97 -30.05
C HIS A 224 -5.29 -13.33 -30.68
N VAL A 225 -6.36 -13.95 -30.14
CA VAL A 225 -6.99 -15.14 -30.72
C VAL A 225 -8.46 -15.20 -30.33
N GLN A 226 -9.31 -15.71 -31.23
CA GLN A 226 -10.72 -16.01 -30.95
C GLN A 226 -10.88 -17.51 -30.72
N ALA A 227 -11.30 -17.91 -29.52
CA ALA A 227 -11.68 -19.29 -29.19
C ALA A 227 -13.20 -19.48 -29.28
N GLY A 228 -13.64 -20.70 -29.43
CA GLY A 228 -15.08 -21.04 -29.47
C GLY A 228 -15.75 -20.94 -28.10
N LYS A 229 -17.10 -21.11 -28.08
CA LYS A 229 -17.92 -20.98 -26.86
C LYS A 229 -17.55 -21.94 -25.73
N GLN A 230 -16.90 -23.05 -26.02
CA GLN A 230 -16.39 -24.00 -25.03
C GLN A 230 -15.26 -23.43 -24.15
N ALA A 231 -14.69 -22.29 -24.54
CA ALA A 231 -13.70 -21.57 -23.72
C ALA A 231 -14.32 -20.71 -22.60
N SER A 232 -15.66 -20.48 -22.63
CA SER A 232 -16.33 -19.75 -21.53
C SER A 232 -16.19 -20.53 -20.22
N TYR A 233 -15.75 -19.84 -19.16
CA TYR A 233 -15.45 -20.40 -17.84
C TYR A 233 -14.32 -21.46 -17.80
N ALA A 234 -13.59 -21.71 -18.93
CA ALA A 234 -12.40 -22.54 -18.94
C ALA A 234 -11.23 -21.83 -18.20
N TYR A 235 -10.27 -22.62 -17.72
CA TYR A 235 -9.00 -22.09 -17.25
C TYR A 235 -8.03 -21.95 -18.41
N TYR A 236 -7.06 -21.03 -18.28
CA TYR A 236 -6.08 -20.80 -19.32
C TYR A 236 -4.74 -20.26 -18.78
N LYS A 237 -3.71 -20.43 -19.60
CA LYS A 237 -2.40 -19.76 -19.48
C LYS A 237 -1.92 -19.33 -20.86
N TYR A 238 -1.09 -18.30 -20.88
CA TYR A 238 -0.31 -17.96 -22.07
C TYR A 238 1.03 -18.69 -22.04
N GLN A 239 1.49 -19.14 -23.20
CA GLN A 239 2.88 -19.52 -23.43
C GLN A 239 3.54 -18.40 -24.25
N VAL A 240 4.57 -17.76 -23.68
CA VAL A 240 5.24 -16.61 -24.28
C VAL A 240 6.70 -16.98 -24.56
N ASP A 241 7.13 -16.86 -25.82
CA ASP A 241 8.52 -16.97 -26.23
C ASP A 241 9.12 -15.56 -26.27
N VAL A 242 9.99 -15.21 -25.33
CA VAL A 242 10.53 -13.85 -25.17
C VAL A 242 12.00 -13.87 -24.77
N TYR A 243 12.81 -12.93 -25.28
CA TYR A 243 14.14 -12.71 -24.78
C TYR A 243 14.05 -12.13 -23.35
N HIS A 244 14.67 -12.82 -22.37
CA HIS A 244 14.66 -12.42 -20.98
C HIS A 244 16.05 -11.97 -20.50
N PRO A 245 16.22 -10.70 -20.01
CA PRO A 245 17.51 -10.18 -19.57
C PRO A 245 18.18 -10.97 -18.43
N ALA A 246 17.40 -11.51 -17.49
CA ALA A 246 17.92 -12.28 -16.35
C ALA A 246 18.66 -13.56 -16.79
N SER A 247 18.11 -14.30 -17.76
CA SER A 247 18.77 -15.50 -18.30
C SER A 247 19.66 -15.21 -19.50
N LYS A 248 19.53 -14.02 -20.13
CA LYS A 248 20.22 -13.59 -21.34
C LYS A 248 19.95 -14.51 -22.55
N GLN A 249 18.77 -15.10 -22.61
CA GLN A 249 18.35 -15.98 -23.69
C GLN A 249 16.85 -15.84 -23.98
N VAL A 250 16.38 -16.44 -25.05
CA VAL A 250 14.94 -16.57 -25.32
C VAL A 250 14.39 -17.69 -24.44
N GLU A 251 13.43 -17.34 -23.59
CA GLU A 251 12.70 -18.25 -22.71
C GLU A 251 11.36 -18.61 -23.30
N THR A 252 10.87 -19.80 -23.00
CA THR A 252 9.47 -20.23 -23.25
C THR A 252 8.76 -20.34 -21.91
N LEU A 253 7.94 -19.36 -21.59
CA LEU A 253 7.36 -19.18 -20.27
C LEU A 253 5.86 -19.43 -20.28
N MET A 254 5.36 -20.22 -19.31
CA MET A 254 3.92 -20.34 -19.03
C MET A 254 3.54 -19.33 -17.96
N VAL A 255 2.55 -18.48 -18.24
CA VAL A 255 2.18 -17.36 -17.37
C VAL A 255 0.66 -17.16 -17.33
N THR A 256 0.14 -16.68 -16.21
CA THR A 256 -1.25 -16.22 -16.07
C THR A 256 -1.43 -14.85 -16.73
N ASP A 257 -2.66 -14.42 -16.87
CA ASP A 257 -3.02 -13.15 -17.51
C ASP A 257 -2.91 -11.98 -16.49
N PRO A 258 -2.19 -10.89 -16.79
CA PRO A 258 -2.21 -9.68 -15.98
C PRO A 258 -3.62 -9.09 -15.78
N TYR A 259 -4.52 -9.31 -16.73
CA TYR A 259 -5.91 -8.88 -16.70
C TYR A 259 -6.87 -9.99 -16.21
N SER A 260 -6.37 -10.95 -15.43
CA SER A 260 -7.23 -11.98 -14.80
C SER A 260 -8.35 -11.36 -13.99
N LEU A 261 -9.58 -11.85 -14.18
CA LEU A 261 -10.77 -11.51 -13.40
C LEU A 261 -11.20 -12.65 -12.46
N SER A 262 -10.65 -13.84 -12.64
CA SER A 262 -10.86 -15.03 -11.80
C SER A 262 -9.67 -15.97 -11.92
N LEU A 263 -9.42 -16.76 -10.87
CA LEU A 263 -8.25 -17.62 -10.75
C LEU A 263 -8.63 -19.00 -10.19
N SER A 264 -7.79 -19.99 -10.45
CA SER A 264 -7.82 -21.27 -9.73
C SER A 264 -7.28 -21.11 -8.30
N VAL A 265 -7.37 -22.14 -7.47
CA VAL A 265 -6.73 -22.20 -6.15
C VAL A 265 -5.22 -21.95 -6.31
N ASN A 266 -4.64 -21.17 -5.40
CA ASN A 266 -3.24 -20.69 -5.42
C ASN A 266 -2.85 -19.95 -6.72
N SER A 267 -3.82 -19.42 -7.43
CA SER A 267 -3.63 -18.55 -8.61
C SER A 267 -2.77 -19.14 -9.73
N GLU A 268 -2.77 -20.48 -9.83
CA GLU A 268 -1.98 -21.18 -10.83
C GLU A 268 -2.47 -20.96 -12.26
N TYR A 269 -3.77 -20.74 -12.45
CA TYR A 269 -4.43 -20.58 -13.76
C TYR A 269 -5.41 -19.42 -13.73
N SER A 270 -5.41 -18.61 -14.78
CA SER A 270 -6.48 -17.63 -15.04
C SER A 270 -7.76 -18.35 -15.46
N GLN A 271 -8.93 -17.82 -15.09
CA GLN A 271 -10.23 -18.35 -15.51
C GLN A 271 -10.99 -17.32 -16.32
N VAL A 272 -11.59 -17.73 -17.43
CA VAL A 272 -12.49 -16.90 -18.23
C VAL A 272 -13.79 -16.70 -17.49
N VAL A 273 -14.16 -15.44 -17.20
CA VAL A 273 -15.45 -15.08 -16.60
C VAL A 273 -16.01 -13.82 -17.25
N ASN A 274 -17.32 -13.64 -17.15
CA ASN A 274 -17.98 -12.37 -17.39
C ASN A 274 -18.56 -11.88 -16.05
N LEU A 275 -18.08 -10.74 -15.54
CA LEU A 275 -18.52 -10.20 -14.26
C LEU A 275 -19.97 -9.71 -14.26
N ASP A 276 -20.61 -9.58 -15.46
CA ASP A 276 -22.04 -9.25 -15.60
C ASP A 276 -22.95 -10.48 -15.52
N ASP A 277 -22.41 -11.69 -15.63
CA ASP A 277 -23.22 -12.90 -15.55
C ASP A 277 -23.76 -13.15 -14.14
N GLU A 278 -25.00 -13.60 -14.05
CA GLU A 278 -25.69 -13.89 -12.77
C GLU A 278 -24.92 -14.87 -11.86
N ILE A 279 -24.18 -15.81 -12.45
CA ILE A 279 -23.37 -16.77 -11.67
C ILE A 279 -22.23 -16.11 -10.87
N THR A 280 -21.82 -14.90 -11.26
CA THR A 280 -20.76 -14.13 -10.58
C THR A 280 -21.30 -13.17 -9.53
N LYS A 281 -22.61 -13.10 -9.32
CA LYS A 281 -23.29 -12.12 -8.48
C LYS A 281 -24.03 -12.79 -7.31
N PRO A 282 -24.03 -12.20 -6.11
CA PRO A 282 -24.98 -12.57 -5.07
C PRO A 282 -26.38 -12.07 -5.42
N ASP A 283 -27.39 -12.64 -4.80
CA ASP A 283 -28.81 -12.24 -4.99
C ASP A 283 -28.98 -10.73 -4.82
N ARG A 284 -29.69 -10.08 -5.75
CA ARG A 284 -30.02 -8.64 -5.75
C ARG A 284 -28.80 -7.70 -5.86
N TRP A 285 -27.66 -8.18 -6.33
CA TRP A 285 -26.44 -7.39 -6.49
C TRP A 285 -26.64 -6.07 -7.25
N ASP A 286 -27.33 -6.13 -8.39
CA ASP A 286 -27.55 -4.97 -9.26
C ASP A 286 -28.57 -3.97 -8.72
N ASN A 287 -29.35 -4.36 -7.69
CA ASN A 287 -30.41 -3.54 -7.08
C ASN A 287 -30.11 -3.08 -5.65
N GLN A 288 -28.86 -3.22 -5.20
CA GLN A 288 -28.48 -2.77 -3.86
C GLN A 288 -28.44 -1.24 -3.76
N GLN A 289 -28.64 -0.73 -2.56
CA GLN A 289 -28.46 0.69 -2.22
C GLN A 289 -27.00 0.90 -1.80
N ILE A 290 -26.28 1.78 -2.49
CA ILE A 290 -24.90 2.14 -2.15
C ILE A 290 -24.94 3.43 -1.32
N PRO A 291 -24.33 3.47 -0.12
CA PRO A 291 -24.26 4.68 0.68
C PRO A 291 -23.41 5.75 -0.02
N THR A 292 -23.86 7.00 0.03
CA THR A 292 -23.15 8.16 -0.53
C THR A 292 -22.85 9.19 0.56
N VAL A 293 -21.86 10.04 0.33
CA VAL A 293 -21.54 11.19 1.18
C VAL A 293 -21.78 12.49 0.42
N LYS A 294 -22.17 13.54 1.13
CA LYS A 294 -22.40 14.84 0.51
C LYS A 294 -21.09 15.55 0.17
N ASN A 295 -20.16 15.57 1.12
CA ASN A 295 -18.83 16.13 0.98
C ASN A 295 -17.80 15.08 1.38
N VAL A 296 -16.60 15.17 0.82
CA VAL A 296 -15.50 14.25 1.12
C VAL A 296 -15.15 14.26 2.61
N GLU A 297 -15.23 15.41 3.29
CA GLU A 297 -14.95 15.59 4.72
C GLU A 297 -15.99 14.94 5.65
N ASP A 298 -17.11 14.48 5.09
CA ASP A 298 -18.10 13.69 5.84
C ASP A 298 -17.63 12.25 6.09
N ASN A 299 -16.58 11.78 5.40
CA ASN A 299 -16.02 10.46 5.60
C ASN A 299 -15.33 10.32 6.96
N VAL A 300 -15.48 9.15 7.56
CA VAL A 300 -14.72 8.66 8.72
C VAL A 300 -14.31 7.23 8.40
N PHE A 301 -13.01 6.98 8.30
CA PHE A 301 -12.47 5.68 7.92
C PHE A 301 -12.14 4.80 9.12
N TYR A 302 -12.51 3.52 9.03
CA TYR A 302 -12.17 2.49 10.02
C TYR A 302 -11.42 1.36 9.34
N GLU A 303 -10.11 1.33 9.52
CA GLU A 303 -9.20 0.36 8.93
C GLU A 303 -9.42 -1.03 9.53
N THR A 304 -9.66 -2.00 8.68
CA THR A 304 -10.07 -3.36 9.06
C THR A 304 -9.35 -4.39 8.21
N HIS A 305 -8.79 -5.42 8.83
CA HIS A 305 -8.25 -6.59 8.14
C HIS A 305 -9.31 -7.71 8.14
N ILE A 306 -9.54 -8.35 6.99
CA ILE A 306 -10.59 -9.38 6.84
C ILE A 306 -10.45 -10.48 7.89
N ARG A 307 -9.23 -11.00 8.08
CA ARG A 307 -8.99 -12.08 9.03
C ARG A 307 -9.10 -11.62 10.48
N ASP A 308 -8.46 -10.51 10.85
CA ASP A 308 -8.47 -9.96 12.20
C ASP A 308 -9.89 -9.68 12.72
N PHE A 309 -10.78 -9.26 11.81
CA PHE A 309 -12.17 -8.93 12.13
C PHE A 309 -12.91 -10.09 12.79
N SER A 310 -12.61 -11.33 12.42
CA SER A 310 -13.44 -12.45 12.89
C SER A 310 -12.69 -13.70 13.37
N ALA A 311 -11.38 -13.81 13.14
CA ALA A 311 -10.60 -15.01 13.50
C ALA A 311 -10.72 -15.38 14.99
N ASN A 312 -10.94 -14.38 15.87
CA ASN A 312 -11.08 -14.59 17.31
C ASN A 312 -12.53 -14.43 17.81
N ASP A 313 -13.51 -14.15 16.94
CA ASP A 313 -14.93 -13.97 17.33
C ASP A 313 -15.57 -15.33 17.65
N LYS A 314 -16.04 -15.47 18.89
CA LYS A 314 -16.68 -16.69 19.41
C LYS A 314 -18.22 -16.69 19.19
N ALA A 315 -18.79 -15.57 18.77
CA ALA A 315 -20.22 -15.41 18.57
C ALA A 315 -20.68 -15.74 17.13
N LEU A 316 -19.72 -16.11 16.24
CA LEU A 316 -20.05 -16.59 14.90
C LEU A 316 -20.91 -17.84 14.93
N SER A 317 -21.96 -17.90 14.10
CA SER A 317 -22.84 -19.07 13.98
C SER A 317 -22.15 -20.31 13.42
N ASN A 318 -21.11 -20.08 12.60
CA ASN A 318 -20.32 -21.12 11.96
C ASN A 318 -18.81 -20.80 12.09
N ALA A 319 -18.07 -21.72 12.70
CA ALA A 319 -16.62 -21.57 12.90
C ALA A 319 -15.84 -21.46 11.55
N LYS A 320 -16.40 -21.97 10.44
CA LYS A 320 -15.77 -21.83 9.11
C LYS A 320 -15.73 -20.40 8.59
N PHE A 321 -16.52 -19.48 9.16
CA PHE A 321 -16.56 -18.08 8.76
C PHE A 321 -15.44 -17.24 9.40
N LYS A 322 -14.70 -17.80 10.38
CA LYS A 322 -13.56 -17.13 11.00
C LYS A 322 -12.52 -16.71 9.95
N GLY A 323 -12.19 -15.43 9.92
CA GLY A 323 -11.20 -14.88 9.00
C GLY A 323 -11.62 -14.85 7.53
N LYS A 324 -12.94 -14.95 7.24
CA LYS A 324 -13.48 -15.07 5.88
C LYS A 324 -14.44 -13.91 5.54
N TYR A 325 -14.66 -13.65 4.25
CA TYR A 325 -15.66 -12.68 3.75
C TYR A 325 -17.05 -12.91 4.37
N LYS A 326 -17.45 -14.17 4.53
CA LYS A 326 -18.74 -14.57 5.11
C LYS A 326 -18.96 -14.08 6.54
N ALA A 327 -17.90 -13.76 7.31
CA ALA A 327 -18.05 -13.24 8.66
C ALA A 327 -18.78 -11.86 8.68
N PHE A 328 -18.67 -11.10 7.60
CA PHE A 328 -19.34 -9.80 7.46
C PHE A 328 -20.86 -9.91 7.20
N SER A 329 -21.37 -11.12 6.97
CA SER A 329 -22.80 -11.43 6.85
C SER A 329 -23.41 -11.91 8.17
N GLU A 330 -22.64 -12.09 9.24
CA GLU A 330 -23.04 -12.72 10.50
C GLU A 330 -23.58 -11.69 11.51
N GLU A 331 -24.85 -11.35 11.43
CA GLU A 331 -25.49 -10.35 12.30
C GLU A 331 -25.32 -10.60 13.81
N SER A 332 -25.19 -11.86 14.21
CA SER A 332 -25.02 -12.27 15.62
C SER A 332 -23.59 -12.15 16.14
N SER A 333 -22.59 -11.95 15.25
CA SER A 333 -21.20 -11.80 15.64
C SER A 333 -20.95 -10.56 16.50
N ASP A 334 -19.95 -10.61 17.37
CA ASP A 334 -19.59 -9.46 18.20
C ASP A 334 -18.97 -8.34 17.34
N GLY A 335 -18.26 -8.69 16.25
CA GLY A 335 -17.75 -7.75 15.28
C GLY A 335 -18.85 -6.94 14.59
N ILE A 336 -19.87 -7.58 14.01
CA ILE A 336 -20.99 -6.88 13.36
C ILE A 336 -21.81 -6.04 14.34
N LYS A 337 -22.06 -6.52 15.56
CA LYS A 337 -22.71 -5.70 16.61
C LYS A 337 -21.91 -4.43 16.92
N HIS A 338 -20.59 -4.56 16.97
CA HIS A 338 -19.71 -3.41 17.18
C HIS A 338 -19.77 -2.42 16.01
N LEU A 339 -19.69 -2.90 14.76
CA LEU A 339 -19.82 -2.05 13.58
C LEU A 339 -21.16 -1.32 13.54
N LYS A 340 -22.29 -1.99 13.85
CA LYS A 340 -23.62 -1.36 13.96
C LYS A 340 -23.63 -0.25 15.02
N ALA A 341 -22.95 -0.45 16.16
CA ALA A 341 -22.86 0.57 17.20
C ALA A 341 -22.00 1.78 16.77
N LEU A 342 -20.90 1.55 16.04
CA LEU A 342 -20.09 2.64 15.47
C LEU A 342 -20.83 3.38 14.35
N GLN A 343 -21.54 2.68 13.48
CA GLN A 343 -22.39 3.28 12.43
C GLN A 343 -23.46 4.20 13.04
N SER A 344 -24.13 3.75 14.10
CA SER A 344 -25.12 4.56 14.82
C SER A 344 -24.51 5.81 15.47
N ALA A 345 -23.22 5.80 15.77
CA ALA A 345 -22.46 6.97 16.25
C ALA A 345 -21.92 7.84 15.11
N GLY A 346 -22.01 7.38 13.84
CA GLY A 346 -21.63 8.14 12.66
C GLY A 346 -20.44 7.65 11.87
N LEU A 347 -19.86 6.48 12.18
CA LEU A 347 -18.90 5.83 11.31
C LEU A 347 -19.57 5.44 9.99
N ASN A 348 -18.95 5.75 8.86
CA ASN A 348 -19.58 5.56 7.55
C ASN A 348 -18.69 4.90 6.49
N ASN A 349 -17.43 4.56 6.80
CA ASN A 349 -16.57 3.83 5.88
C ASN A 349 -15.83 2.69 6.58
N ILE A 350 -15.76 1.54 5.93
CA ILE A 350 -14.86 0.44 6.26
C ILE A 350 -13.74 0.43 5.23
N HIS A 351 -12.51 0.66 5.69
CA HIS A 351 -11.30 0.53 4.90
C HIS A 351 -10.76 -0.88 5.10
N LEU A 352 -10.76 -1.69 4.05
CA LEU A 352 -10.22 -3.04 4.05
C LEU A 352 -8.73 -3.00 3.68
N LEU A 353 -7.86 -3.63 4.49
CA LEU A 353 -6.50 -3.96 4.06
C LEU A 353 -6.58 -4.77 2.77
N PRO A 354 -5.45 -4.92 2.02
CA PRO A 354 -5.50 -5.52 0.68
C PRO A 354 -6.34 -6.80 0.61
N THR A 355 -7.23 -6.85 -0.38
CA THR A 355 -8.15 -7.97 -0.62
C THR A 355 -8.08 -8.49 -2.05
N PHE A 356 -7.10 -8.02 -2.84
CA PHE A 356 -6.73 -8.63 -4.11
C PHE A 356 -5.90 -9.90 -3.87
N ASP A 357 -5.63 -10.66 -4.93
CA ASP A 357 -4.90 -11.93 -4.92
C ASP A 357 -3.46 -11.78 -4.37
N ILE A 358 -3.17 -12.52 -3.29
CA ILE A 358 -1.93 -12.45 -2.50
C ILE A 358 -1.01 -13.63 -2.84
N ALA A 359 0.27 -13.37 -3.10
CA ALA A 359 1.24 -14.38 -3.52
C ALA A 359 1.71 -15.33 -2.41
N THR A 360 1.55 -14.97 -1.15
CA THR A 360 2.26 -15.59 -0.01
C THR A 360 1.38 -16.45 0.90
N VAL A 361 0.07 -16.49 0.68
CA VAL A 361 -0.87 -17.32 1.45
C VAL A 361 -1.30 -18.54 0.64
N ASN A 362 -1.19 -19.73 1.23
CA ASN A 362 -1.70 -20.96 0.58
C ASN A 362 -3.22 -21.04 0.73
N GLU A 363 -3.95 -21.01 -0.37
CA GLU A 363 -5.42 -21.04 -0.39
C GLU A 363 -6.01 -22.45 -0.15
N ASP A 364 -5.19 -23.52 -0.22
CA ASP A 364 -5.63 -24.90 0.05
C ASP A 364 -5.72 -25.13 1.58
N ALA A 365 -6.93 -25.17 2.11
CA ALA A 365 -7.23 -25.37 3.52
C ALA A 365 -6.60 -26.65 4.14
N ALA A 366 -6.23 -27.63 3.32
CA ALA A 366 -5.55 -28.83 3.80
C ALA A 366 -4.05 -28.60 4.07
N LYS A 367 -3.48 -27.51 3.55
CA LYS A 367 -2.04 -27.21 3.60
C LYS A 367 -1.67 -26.04 4.50
N HIS A 368 -2.63 -25.30 5.02
CA HIS A 368 -2.36 -24.21 5.96
C HIS A 368 -2.83 -24.51 7.38
N LEU A 369 -2.35 -23.73 8.35
CA LEU A 369 -2.63 -23.84 9.77
C LEU A 369 -3.40 -22.63 10.27
N ASP A 370 -4.43 -22.90 11.08
CA ASP A 370 -5.11 -21.89 11.90
C ASP A 370 -4.70 -22.03 13.39
N ILE A 371 -4.77 -20.93 14.13
CA ILE A 371 -4.37 -20.89 15.55
C ILE A 371 -5.16 -21.90 16.43
N ASP A 372 -6.36 -22.30 16.00
CA ASP A 372 -7.20 -23.29 16.69
C ASP A 372 -6.94 -24.74 16.23
N ASP A 373 -6.03 -24.96 15.28
CA ASP A 373 -5.64 -26.30 14.83
C ASP A 373 -4.87 -27.07 15.90
N SER A 374 -4.98 -28.41 15.83
CA SER A 374 -4.30 -29.31 16.75
C SER A 374 -2.81 -29.48 16.43
N LEU A 375 -1.99 -29.76 17.43
CA LEU A 375 -0.58 -30.08 17.25
C LEU A 375 -0.37 -31.33 16.38
N GLY A 376 -1.35 -32.23 16.34
CA GLY A 376 -1.36 -33.36 15.39
C GLY A 376 -1.38 -32.88 13.93
N LYS A 377 -2.22 -31.87 13.59
CA LYS A 377 -2.22 -31.25 12.24
C LYS A 377 -0.90 -30.52 11.97
N VAL A 378 -0.39 -29.77 12.94
CA VAL A 378 0.93 -29.09 12.82
C VAL A 378 2.00 -30.08 12.41
N CYS A 379 2.13 -31.19 13.17
CA CYS A 379 3.19 -32.16 12.92
C CYS A 379 2.97 -33.00 11.64
N ALA A 380 1.74 -33.08 11.15
CA ALA A 380 1.44 -33.67 9.84
C ALA A 380 1.90 -32.77 8.68
N ILE A 381 1.69 -31.43 8.78
CA ILE A 381 2.05 -30.45 7.75
C ILE A 381 3.54 -30.10 7.84
N THR A 382 4.03 -29.79 9.03
CA THR A 382 5.41 -29.36 9.26
C THR A 382 6.09 -30.15 10.37
N PRO A 383 6.54 -31.40 10.11
CA PRO A 383 7.13 -32.28 11.11
C PRO A 383 8.47 -31.78 11.66
N LYS A 384 9.08 -30.78 11.05
CA LYS A 384 10.37 -30.17 11.49
C LYS A 384 10.19 -29.13 12.59
N THR A 385 8.98 -28.67 12.88
CA THR A 385 8.69 -27.72 13.96
C THR A 385 9.20 -28.28 15.30
N SER A 386 9.78 -27.40 16.11
CA SER A 386 10.45 -27.80 17.37
C SER A 386 9.56 -28.63 18.31
N ILE A 387 8.26 -28.30 18.39
CA ILE A 387 7.28 -29.04 19.20
C ILE A 387 7.10 -30.50 18.72
N CYS A 388 7.26 -30.77 17.44
CA CYS A 388 7.10 -32.10 16.85
C CYS A 388 8.31 -33.01 17.11
N GLN A 389 9.43 -32.44 17.54
CA GLN A 389 10.65 -33.20 17.90
C GLN A 389 10.69 -33.66 19.36
N GLN A 390 9.64 -33.38 20.13
CA GLN A 390 9.49 -33.76 21.54
C GLN A 390 8.14 -34.49 21.76
N THR A 391 7.90 -34.95 22.98
CA THR A 391 6.59 -35.52 23.34
C THR A 391 5.55 -34.42 23.42
N TYR A 392 4.49 -34.52 22.64
CA TYR A 392 3.40 -33.52 22.58
C TYR A 392 2.03 -34.22 22.67
N ASN A 393 1.00 -33.44 23.00
CA ASN A 393 -0.38 -33.87 22.98
C ASN A 393 -1.03 -33.54 21.62
N GLU A 394 -1.29 -34.55 20.79
CA GLU A 394 -1.86 -34.38 19.44
C GLU A 394 -3.17 -33.59 19.42
N LYS A 395 -3.96 -33.62 20.50
CA LYS A 395 -5.25 -32.90 20.57
C LYS A 395 -5.14 -31.47 21.12
N GLN A 396 -3.98 -31.06 21.65
CA GLN A 396 -3.76 -29.71 22.13
C GLN A 396 -3.74 -28.76 20.92
N THR A 397 -4.39 -27.60 21.04
CA THR A 397 -4.38 -26.60 19.98
C THR A 397 -3.15 -25.68 20.10
N ILE A 398 -2.74 -25.07 18.96
CA ILE A 398 -1.68 -24.05 18.90
C ILE A 398 -1.98 -22.95 19.93
N ARG A 399 -3.22 -22.43 19.93
CA ARG A 399 -3.68 -21.41 20.90
C ARG A 399 -3.44 -21.82 22.34
N SER A 400 -3.84 -23.03 22.73
CA SER A 400 -3.71 -23.46 24.11
C SER A 400 -2.26 -23.69 24.55
N LEU A 401 -1.40 -24.08 23.60
CA LEU A 401 0.03 -24.20 23.84
C LEU A 401 0.66 -22.80 24.03
N LEU A 402 0.39 -21.85 23.13
CA LEU A 402 0.88 -20.48 23.24
C LEU A 402 0.46 -19.81 24.57
N GLN A 403 -0.77 -20.04 25.02
CA GLN A 403 -1.27 -19.55 26.31
C GLN A 403 -0.56 -20.16 27.51
N SER A 404 0.09 -21.31 27.37
CA SER A 404 0.82 -21.98 28.47
C SER A 404 2.25 -21.45 28.65
N TYR A 405 2.78 -20.73 27.71
CA TYR A 405 4.15 -20.17 27.78
C TYR A 405 4.22 -18.93 28.66
N ALA A 406 5.40 -18.73 29.27
CA ALA A 406 5.67 -17.51 30.04
C ALA A 406 5.71 -16.31 29.08
N VAL A 407 5.07 -15.20 29.46
CA VAL A 407 4.95 -13.99 28.63
C VAL A 407 6.29 -13.29 28.39
N ASP A 408 7.26 -13.44 29.27
CA ASP A 408 8.63 -12.93 29.15
C ASP A 408 9.62 -13.93 28.54
N GLY A 409 9.11 -15.15 28.21
CA GLY A 409 9.86 -16.23 27.59
C GLY A 409 9.96 -16.09 26.06
N GLU A 410 10.83 -16.92 25.46
CA GLU A 410 11.08 -16.92 24.03
C GLU A 410 10.23 -17.95 23.26
N GLN A 411 9.52 -18.85 23.97
CA GLN A 411 8.84 -20.00 23.35
C GLN A 411 7.66 -19.60 22.46
N ALA A 412 6.86 -18.61 22.88
CA ALA A 412 5.69 -18.18 22.12
C ALA A 412 6.10 -17.61 20.74
N GLN A 413 7.04 -16.67 20.74
CA GLN A 413 7.52 -16.06 19.48
C GLN A 413 8.29 -17.05 18.60
N GLN A 414 9.01 -18.02 19.20
CA GLN A 414 9.71 -19.06 18.44
C GLN A 414 8.70 -19.95 17.71
N LEU A 415 7.66 -20.44 18.40
CA LEU A 415 6.63 -21.28 17.79
C LEU A 415 5.90 -20.53 16.67
N VAL A 416 5.48 -19.28 16.90
CA VAL A 416 4.84 -18.46 15.84
C VAL A 416 5.77 -18.29 14.64
N SER A 417 7.06 -18.00 14.87
CA SER A 417 8.04 -17.90 13.78
C SER A 417 8.25 -19.19 13.00
N GLU A 418 8.18 -20.34 13.65
CA GLU A 418 8.30 -21.66 12.99
C GLU A 418 7.04 -22.01 12.14
N LEU A 419 5.87 -21.47 12.52
CA LEU A 419 4.60 -21.73 11.83
C LEU A 419 4.28 -20.71 10.73
N ARG A 420 4.99 -19.59 10.67
CA ARG A 420 4.74 -18.42 9.83
C ARG A 420 4.52 -18.73 8.34
N GLU A 421 5.29 -19.66 7.76
CA GLU A 421 5.17 -20.06 6.35
C GLU A 421 3.99 -21.01 6.08
N TYR A 422 3.34 -21.49 7.13
CA TYR A 422 2.25 -22.47 7.07
C TYR A 422 0.94 -21.93 7.60
N ASP A 423 0.93 -20.77 8.24
CA ASP A 423 -0.31 -20.16 8.73
C ASP A 423 -1.10 -19.48 7.60
N ASN A 424 -2.35 -19.16 7.88
CA ASN A 424 -3.29 -18.55 6.96
C ASN A 424 -3.39 -17.04 7.22
N TYR A 425 -2.24 -16.39 7.37
CA TYR A 425 -2.20 -14.99 7.77
C TYR A 425 -1.22 -14.15 6.95
N ASN A 426 -1.71 -13.10 6.32
CA ASN A 426 -0.91 -12.01 5.78
C ASN A 426 -1.79 -10.75 5.71
N TRP A 427 -1.20 -9.55 5.85
CA TRP A 427 -1.95 -8.29 5.61
C TRP A 427 -2.32 -8.09 4.15
N GLY A 428 -1.61 -8.73 3.21
CA GLY A 428 -1.92 -8.71 1.79
C GLY A 428 -1.09 -7.76 0.95
N TYR A 429 -0.01 -7.18 1.47
CA TYR A 429 0.88 -6.30 0.69
C TYR A 429 1.88 -7.05 -0.21
N ASP A 430 1.51 -8.25 -0.65
CA ASP A 430 2.27 -9.13 -1.54
C ASP A 430 1.47 -9.41 -2.84
N PRO A 431 1.24 -8.41 -3.74
CA PRO A 431 0.35 -8.54 -4.88
C PRO A 431 0.84 -9.57 -5.89
N PHE A 432 -0.08 -10.44 -6.34
CA PHE A 432 0.14 -11.41 -7.42
C PHE A 432 -0.70 -11.07 -8.66
N HIS A 433 -2.04 -10.91 -8.50
CA HIS A 433 -2.95 -10.40 -9.52
C HIS A 433 -3.80 -9.26 -8.97
N TYR A 434 -3.78 -8.11 -9.62
CA TYR A 434 -4.36 -6.86 -9.11
C TYR A 434 -5.90 -6.83 -9.11
N THR A 435 -6.58 -7.66 -9.93
CA THR A 435 -8.01 -7.48 -10.24
C THR A 435 -8.87 -8.68 -9.83
N VAL A 436 -8.37 -9.56 -8.98
CA VAL A 436 -9.09 -10.75 -8.48
C VAL A 436 -9.17 -10.72 -6.97
N PRO A 437 -10.32 -10.96 -6.32
CA PRO A 437 -10.42 -11.09 -4.87
C PRO A 437 -9.57 -12.24 -4.32
N GLU A 438 -8.95 -12.02 -3.14
CA GLU A 438 -8.11 -13.01 -2.46
C GLU A 438 -8.90 -14.28 -2.10
N GLY A 439 -8.36 -15.44 -2.48
CA GLY A 439 -9.02 -16.73 -2.26
C GLY A 439 -8.93 -17.24 -0.84
N SER A 440 -7.87 -16.92 -0.08
CA SER A 440 -7.74 -17.36 1.30
C SER A 440 -8.82 -16.78 2.22
N TYR A 441 -9.46 -15.68 1.84
CA TYR A 441 -10.58 -15.09 2.56
C TYR A 441 -11.95 -15.64 2.12
N ALA A 442 -12.03 -16.45 1.06
CA ALA A 442 -13.25 -17.14 0.67
C ALA A 442 -13.38 -18.50 1.38
N LEU A 443 -14.60 -19.03 1.49
CA LEU A 443 -14.83 -20.42 1.91
C LEU A 443 -14.38 -21.39 0.84
N GLU A 444 -14.59 -21.01 -0.43
CA GLU A 444 -14.17 -21.75 -1.61
C GLU A 444 -13.30 -20.83 -2.49
N ALA A 445 -12.00 -21.07 -2.47
CA ALA A 445 -11.03 -20.23 -3.18
C ALA A 445 -11.10 -20.35 -4.71
N LYS A 446 -11.71 -21.44 -5.23
CA LYS A 446 -11.71 -21.76 -6.66
C LYS A 446 -12.68 -20.89 -7.48
N GLY A 447 -12.14 -20.15 -8.43
CA GLY A 447 -12.90 -19.54 -9.51
C GLY A 447 -13.99 -18.56 -9.06
N VAL A 448 -15.18 -18.68 -9.62
CA VAL A 448 -16.32 -17.76 -9.40
C VAL A 448 -16.73 -17.63 -7.94
N SER A 449 -16.54 -18.67 -7.12
CA SER A 449 -16.97 -18.67 -5.71
C SER A 449 -16.36 -17.51 -4.91
N ARG A 450 -15.03 -17.24 -5.07
CA ARG A 450 -14.38 -16.11 -4.39
C ARG A 450 -14.97 -14.75 -4.78
N LEU A 451 -15.38 -14.60 -6.05
CA LEU A 451 -15.98 -13.37 -6.57
C LEU A 451 -17.33 -13.09 -5.91
N VAL A 452 -18.18 -14.13 -5.83
CA VAL A 452 -19.52 -14.02 -5.22
C VAL A 452 -19.41 -13.74 -3.73
N GLU A 453 -18.53 -14.42 -3.00
CA GLU A 453 -18.36 -14.20 -1.56
C GLU A 453 -17.82 -12.80 -1.23
N PHE A 454 -16.89 -12.28 -2.03
CA PHE A 454 -16.41 -10.90 -1.89
C PHE A 454 -17.53 -9.89 -2.15
N ARG A 455 -18.29 -10.04 -3.25
CA ARG A 455 -19.43 -9.18 -3.57
C ARG A 455 -20.52 -9.22 -2.48
N GLU A 456 -20.78 -10.41 -1.91
CA GLU A 456 -21.71 -10.55 -0.79
C GLU A 456 -21.24 -9.78 0.45
N MET A 457 -19.94 -9.79 0.77
CA MET A 457 -19.38 -8.99 1.85
C MET A 457 -19.61 -7.49 1.60
N VAL A 458 -19.28 -6.98 0.40
CA VAL A 458 -19.48 -5.57 0.03
C VAL A 458 -20.96 -5.21 0.13
N GLN A 459 -21.86 -6.03 -0.41
CA GLN A 459 -23.31 -5.80 -0.34
C GLN A 459 -23.83 -5.73 1.10
N ASN A 460 -23.31 -6.57 2.00
CA ASN A 460 -23.69 -6.55 3.41
C ASN A 460 -23.18 -5.30 4.14
N LEU A 461 -21.97 -4.85 3.84
CA LEU A 461 -21.43 -3.61 4.39
C LEU A 461 -22.24 -2.39 3.92
N HIS A 462 -22.61 -2.32 2.62
CA HIS A 462 -23.52 -1.30 2.10
C HIS A 462 -24.87 -1.33 2.80
N ALA A 463 -25.46 -2.52 2.99
CA ALA A 463 -26.75 -2.68 3.68
C ALA A 463 -26.69 -2.23 5.15
N LEU A 464 -25.50 -2.29 5.80
CA LEU A 464 -25.25 -1.74 7.12
C LEU A 464 -25.05 -0.21 7.12
N GLY A 465 -24.98 0.42 5.96
CA GLY A 465 -24.79 1.87 5.80
C GLY A 465 -23.31 2.28 5.70
N PHE A 466 -22.39 1.36 5.42
CA PHE A 466 -20.98 1.66 5.21
C PHE A 466 -20.63 1.74 3.73
N ARG A 467 -19.81 2.69 3.38
CA ARG A 467 -19.00 2.67 2.15
C ARG A 467 -17.80 1.74 2.36
N VAL A 468 -17.34 1.11 1.29
CA VAL A 468 -16.22 0.17 1.32
C VAL A 468 -15.02 0.76 0.60
N ILE A 469 -13.92 0.92 1.32
CA ILE A 469 -12.66 1.41 0.79
C ILE A 469 -11.69 0.23 0.68
N MET A 470 -11.00 0.13 -0.43
CA MET A 470 -10.02 -0.92 -0.66
C MET A 470 -8.58 -0.36 -0.62
N ASP A 471 -7.72 -1.01 0.15
CA ASP A 471 -6.28 -0.78 0.09
C ASP A 471 -5.70 -1.45 -1.16
N VAL A 472 -4.94 -0.72 -1.95
CA VAL A 472 -4.37 -1.18 -3.22
C VAL A 472 -2.86 -0.95 -3.28
N VAL A 473 -2.17 -1.92 -3.85
CA VAL A 473 -0.70 -1.95 -3.96
C VAL A 473 -0.31 -2.03 -5.43
N TYR A 474 -0.05 -0.88 -6.05
CA TYR A 474 0.45 -0.81 -7.44
C TYR A 474 1.90 -0.35 -7.53
N ASN A 475 2.53 -0.02 -6.42
CA ASN A 475 3.91 0.44 -6.32
C ASN A 475 4.94 -0.69 -6.43
N HIS A 476 4.54 -1.95 -6.25
CA HIS A 476 5.40 -3.12 -6.41
C HIS A 476 4.63 -4.38 -6.79
N THR A 477 5.35 -5.42 -7.19
CA THR A 477 4.90 -6.81 -7.27
C THR A 477 5.65 -7.64 -6.22
N HIS A 478 5.06 -8.74 -5.76
CA HIS A 478 5.74 -9.66 -4.84
C HIS A 478 7.04 -10.20 -5.43
N GLN A 479 7.04 -10.59 -6.71
CA GLN A 479 8.20 -11.08 -7.44
C GLN A 479 8.22 -10.55 -8.88
N ALA A 480 9.42 -10.46 -9.47
CA ALA A 480 9.65 -10.14 -10.86
C ALA A 480 10.62 -11.16 -11.52
N GLY A 481 11.10 -10.87 -12.70
CA GLY A 481 12.03 -11.74 -13.42
C GLY A 481 11.40 -13.09 -13.74
N LEU A 482 12.21 -14.15 -13.55
CA LEU A 482 11.83 -15.54 -13.80
C LEU A 482 11.30 -16.26 -12.54
N GLU A 483 11.11 -15.53 -11.44
CA GLU A 483 10.64 -16.12 -10.19
C GLU A 483 9.24 -16.74 -10.33
N PRO A 484 8.89 -17.75 -9.53
CA PRO A 484 7.61 -18.50 -9.68
C PRO A 484 6.39 -17.60 -9.75
N ASN A 485 6.26 -16.64 -8.84
CA ASN A 485 5.10 -15.74 -8.71
C ASN A 485 5.27 -14.42 -9.51
N SER A 486 6.18 -14.36 -10.47
CA SER A 486 6.27 -13.26 -11.43
C SER A 486 5.24 -13.45 -12.55
N VAL A 487 4.53 -12.37 -12.92
CA VAL A 487 3.58 -12.34 -14.05
C VAL A 487 4.05 -11.34 -15.11
N LEU A 488 4.15 -10.08 -14.75
CA LEU A 488 4.38 -8.97 -15.68
C LEU A 488 5.72 -9.09 -16.40
N ASP A 489 6.78 -9.37 -15.66
CA ASP A 489 8.14 -9.41 -16.18
C ASP A 489 8.43 -10.67 -17.03
N LYS A 490 7.60 -11.74 -16.90
CA LYS A 490 7.61 -12.89 -17.82
C LYS A 490 7.00 -12.60 -19.18
N ILE A 491 6.19 -11.53 -19.31
CA ILE A 491 5.48 -11.16 -20.54
C ILE A 491 6.23 -10.06 -21.29
N VAL A 492 6.58 -8.97 -20.60
CA VAL A 492 7.35 -7.85 -21.16
C VAL A 492 8.52 -7.53 -20.22
N PRO A 493 9.62 -8.30 -20.33
CA PRO A 493 10.75 -8.19 -19.41
C PRO A 493 11.31 -6.76 -19.30
N ASN A 494 11.56 -6.30 -18.07
CA ASN A 494 12.13 -4.99 -17.76
C ASN A 494 11.28 -3.78 -18.22
N TYR A 495 9.97 -3.95 -18.45
CA TYR A 495 9.08 -2.85 -18.82
C TYR A 495 8.21 -2.39 -17.66
N TYR A 496 7.56 -3.31 -16.98
CA TYR A 496 6.64 -3.01 -15.88
C TYR A 496 7.34 -2.70 -14.57
N GLN A 497 8.62 -3.10 -14.43
CA GLN A 497 9.42 -2.85 -13.24
C GLN A 497 10.28 -1.60 -13.39
N ARG A 498 10.48 -0.87 -12.28
CA ARG A 498 11.38 0.29 -12.23
C ARG A 498 12.81 -0.17 -12.07
N LEU A 499 13.68 0.28 -12.96
CA LEU A 499 15.06 -0.16 -13.02
C LEU A 499 16.00 0.95 -12.56
N HIS A 500 17.05 0.55 -11.83
CA HIS A 500 18.15 1.44 -11.50
C HIS A 500 18.83 1.96 -12.79
N PRO A 501 19.02 3.29 -12.96
CA PRO A 501 19.39 3.88 -14.25
C PRO A 501 20.80 3.52 -14.74
N LEU A 502 21.67 3.00 -13.88
CA LEU A 502 23.03 2.60 -14.28
C LEU A 502 23.22 1.08 -14.33
N THR A 503 22.66 0.33 -13.38
CA THR A 503 22.88 -1.11 -13.28
C THR A 503 21.81 -1.93 -14.00
N GLY A 504 20.58 -1.39 -14.13
CA GLY A 504 19.42 -2.11 -14.65
C GLY A 504 18.81 -3.12 -13.70
N ASP A 505 19.28 -3.14 -12.44
CA ASP A 505 18.64 -3.92 -11.38
C ASP A 505 17.26 -3.32 -11.06
N ILE A 506 16.32 -4.17 -10.68
CA ILE A 506 15.01 -3.72 -10.25
C ILE A 506 15.15 -2.95 -8.93
N GLU A 507 14.58 -1.76 -8.85
CA GLU A 507 14.53 -0.96 -7.61
C GLU A 507 13.65 -1.63 -6.56
N GLN A 508 14.10 -1.58 -5.29
CA GLN A 508 13.46 -2.23 -4.15
C GLN A 508 13.37 -1.30 -2.93
N SER A 509 13.22 0.00 -3.14
CA SER A 509 13.13 0.98 -2.04
C SER A 509 11.85 0.84 -1.21
N THR A 510 10.84 0.15 -1.72
CA THR A 510 9.61 -0.21 -1.01
C THR A 510 9.88 -1.44 -0.10
N CYS A 511 9.32 -2.58 -0.39
CA CYS A 511 9.69 -3.85 0.26
C CYS A 511 10.17 -4.89 -0.74
N CYS A 512 9.74 -4.74 -1.99
CA CYS A 512 9.72 -5.78 -3.01
C CYS A 512 10.11 -5.18 -4.38
N ASP A 513 9.75 -5.80 -5.49
CA ASP A 513 10.15 -5.37 -6.83
C ASP A 513 9.27 -4.19 -7.32
N ASN A 514 9.82 -2.98 -7.29
CA ASN A 514 9.10 -1.74 -7.61
C ASN A 514 8.59 -1.75 -9.06
N THR A 515 7.32 -1.34 -9.22
CA THR A 515 6.71 -1.14 -10.55
C THR A 515 6.98 0.25 -11.09
N ALA A 516 6.99 0.37 -12.39
CA ALA A 516 7.20 1.60 -13.14
C ALA A 516 5.86 2.18 -13.62
N THR A 517 5.07 2.76 -12.71
CA THR A 517 3.78 3.39 -13.06
C THR A 517 3.91 4.67 -13.89
N GLU A 518 5.13 5.14 -14.12
CA GLU A 518 5.47 6.13 -15.15
C GLU A 518 5.47 5.56 -16.57
N ARG A 519 5.39 4.21 -16.72
CA ARG A 519 5.20 3.53 -18.02
C ARG A 519 3.72 3.48 -18.35
N VAL A 520 3.38 3.83 -19.59
CA VAL A 520 1.98 4.00 -20.01
C VAL A 520 1.14 2.75 -19.78
N MET A 521 1.65 1.55 -20.16
CA MET A 521 0.87 0.32 -19.99
C MET A 521 0.82 -0.18 -18.54
N MET A 522 1.74 0.23 -17.66
CA MET A 522 1.61 -0.04 -16.22
C MET A 522 0.56 0.89 -15.58
N ALA A 523 0.56 2.17 -15.93
CA ALA A 523 -0.48 3.11 -15.52
C ALA A 523 -1.87 2.69 -16.03
N LYS A 524 -1.94 2.16 -17.28
CA LYS A 524 -3.18 1.60 -17.83
C LYS A 524 -3.66 0.39 -17.03
N LEU A 525 -2.79 -0.57 -16.74
CA LEU A 525 -3.15 -1.75 -15.94
C LEU A 525 -3.70 -1.34 -14.56
N MET A 526 -3.06 -0.39 -13.89
CA MET A 526 -3.53 0.18 -12.63
C MET A 526 -4.92 0.82 -12.80
N THR A 527 -5.10 1.67 -13.80
CA THR A 527 -6.36 2.39 -14.06
C THR A 527 -7.50 1.43 -14.40
N ASP A 528 -7.26 0.47 -15.29
CA ASP A 528 -8.27 -0.51 -15.71
C ASP A 528 -8.69 -1.39 -14.51
N SER A 529 -7.74 -1.80 -13.67
CA SER A 529 -8.02 -2.55 -12.43
C SER A 529 -8.89 -1.76 -11.47
N LEU A 530 -8.57 -0.49 -11.20
CA LEU A 530 -9.36 0.39 -10.33
C LEU A 530 -10.80 0.59 -10.85
N VAL A 531 -10.96 0.76 -12.17
CA VAL A 531 -12.29 0.86 -12.81
C VAL A 531 -13.11 -0.41 -12.61
N VAL A 532 -12.50 -1.60 -12.73
CA VAL A 532 -13.18 -2.88 -12.45
C VAL A 532 -13.61 -2.97 -10.98
N TRP A 533 -12.75 -2.61 -10.03
CA TRP A 533 -13.09 -2.61 -8.61
C TRP A 533 -14.26 -1.67 -8.28
N ALA A 534 -14.25 -0.46 -8.84
CA ALA A 534 -15.32 0.52 -8.63
C ALA A 534 -16.65 0.11 -9.30
N ARG A 535 -16.60 -0.27 -10.59
CA ARG A 535 -17.80 -0.58 -11.39
C ARG A 535 -18.41 -1.92 -11.01
N ASP A 536 -17.57 -2.99 -10.99
CA ASP A 536 -18.05 -4.37 -10.94
C ASP A 536 -18.12 -4.91 -9.50
N TYR A 537 -17.28 -4.42 -8.59
CA TYR A 537 -17.27 -4.79 -7.17
C TYR A 537 -17.86 -3.69 -6.26
N LYS A 538 -18.20 -2.52 -6.83
CA LYS A 538 -18.84 -1.38 -6.11
C LYS A 538 -18.01 -0.92 -4.91
N ILE A 539 -16.68 -0.83 -5.12
CA ILE A 539 -15.76 -0.24 -4.15
C ILE A 539 -15.86 1.29 -4.23
N ASP A 540 -16.09 1.94 -3.10
CA ASP A 540 -16.44 3.36 -2.99
C ASP A 540 -15.21 4.29 -2.86
N GLY A 541 -14.01 3.74 -2.76
CA GLY A 541 -12.77 4.52 -2.69
C GLY A 541 -11.54 3.65 -2.55
N PHE A 542 -10.37 4.28 -2.70
CA PHE A 542 -9.10 3.55 -2.72
C PHE A 542 -8.04 4.23 -1.86
N ARG A 543 -7.35 3.44 -1.04
CA ARG A 543 -6.11 3.84 -0.37
C ARG A 543 -4.93 3.23 -1.12
N PHE A 544 -3.99 4.06 -1.53
CA PHE A 544 -2.79 3.62 -2.23
C PHE A 544 -1.63 3.44 -1.27
N ASP A 545 -1.13 2.21 -1.20
CA ASP A 545 0.13 1.90 -0.55
C ASP A 545 1.25 2.67 -1.24
N LEU A 546 2.14 3.30 -0.46
CA LEU A 546 3.29 4.07 -0.94
C LEU A 546 2.96 4.93 -2.19
N MET A 547 1.85 5.68 -2.13
CA MET A 547 1.34 6.51 -3.23
C MET A 547 2.40 7.48 -3.79
N GLY A 548 3.35 7.93 -2.95
CA GLY A 548 4.48 8.76 -3.35
C GLY A 548 5.43 8.12 -4.37
N HIS A 549 5.33 6.80 -4.61
CA HIS A 549 6.07 6.10 -5.68
C HIS A 549 5.33 6.11 -7.02
N GLN A 550 4.11 6.68 -7.07
CA GLN A 550 3.33 6.88 -8.29
C GLN A 550 3.55 8.31 -8.83
N PRO A 551 3.52 8.51 -10.16
CA PRO A 551 3.44 9.84 -10.74
C PRO A 551 2.11 10.54 -10.38
N LYS A 552 2.18 11.82 -10.05
CA LYS A 552 0.99 12.65 -9.80
C LYS A 552 -0.03 12.58 -10.94
N ASP A 553 0.44 12.70 -12.17
CA ASP A 553 -0.44 12.68 -13.35
C ASP A 553 -1.15 11.35 -13.53
N ALA A 554 -0.47 10.22 -13.26
CA ALA A 554 -1.08 8.89 -13.30
C ALA A 554 -2.20 8.76 -12.25
N MET A 555 -1.99 9.28 -11.03
CA MET A 555 -3.01 9.28 -9.99
C MET A 555 -4.23 10.13 -10.36
N LEU A 556 -4.01 11.32 -10.92
CA LEU A 556 -5.10 12.19 -11.36
C LEU A 556 -5.91 11.56 -12.49
N GLN A 557 -5.23 10.97 -13.50
CA GLN A 557 -5.89 10.29 -14.63
C GLN A 557 -6.69 9.08 -14.18
N SER A 558 -6.11 8.25 -13.30
CA SER A 558 -6.81 7.08 -12.73
C SER A 558 -8.06 7.49 -11.94
N ARG A 559 -7.97 8.57 -11.15
CA ARG A 559 -9.14 9.10 -10.41
C ARG A 559 -10.25 9.54 -11.35
N GLU A 560 -9.92 10.27 -12.42
CA GLU A 560 -10.93 10.72 -13.40
C GLU A 560 -11.59 9.53 -14.11
N ALA A 561 -10.82 8.49 -14.46
CA ALA A 561 -11.38 7.28 -15.07
C ALA A 561 -12.34 6.54 -14.12
N VAL A 562 -11.99 6.46 -12.84
CA VAL A 562 -12.87 5.85 -11.82
C VAL A 562 -14.10 6.71 -11.56
N ARG A 563 -13.96 8.04 -11.44
CA ARG A 563 -15.10 8.96 -11.26
C ARG A 563 -16.08 8.97 -12.44
N ALA A 564 -15.66 8.53 -13.61
CA ALA A 564 -16.57 8.33 -14.75
C ALA A 564 -17.56 7.16 -14.54
N VAL A 565 -17.26 6.22 -13.66
CA VAL A 565 -18.13 5.06 -13.32
C VAL A 565 -18.74 5.17 -11.92
N ASP A 566 -18.06 5.86 -11.01
CA ASP A 566 -18.54 6.15 -9.65
C ASP A 566 -18.07 7.55 -9.21
N SER A 567 -18.95 8.55 -9.30
CA SER A 567 -18.60 9.97 -9.22
C SER A 567 -18.18 10.45 -7.83
N ASP A 568 -18.53 9.75 -6.75
CA ASP A 568 -18.18 10.12 -5.37
C ASP A 568 -17.02 9.27 -4.78
N THR A 569 -16.35 8.50 -5.64
CA THR A 569 -15.13 7.77 -5.27
C THR A 569 -14.05 8.72 -4.75
N TYR A 570 -13.44 8.37 -3.63
CA TYR A 570 -12.37 9.13 -3.02
C TYR A 570 -11.05 8.36 -3.03
N PHE A 571 -9.96 9.05 -3.44
CA PHE A 571 -8.60 8.55 -3.46
C PHE A 571 -7.77 9.14 -2.32
N TYR A 572 -7.00 8.32 -1.64
CA TYR A 572 -6.00 8.76 -0.67
C TYR A 572 -4.88 7.73 -0.52
N GLY A 573 -3.79 8.10 0.15
CA GLY A 573 -2.70 7.15 0.33
C GLY A 573 -1.48 7.71 1.07
N GLU A 574 -0.40 6.97 0.99
CA GLU A 574 0.89 7.32 1.60
C GLU A 574 1.72 8.17 0.65
N GLY A 575 1.58 9.48 0.77
CA GLY A 575 2.31 10.47 -0.04
C GLY A 575 3.74 10.74 0.47
N TRP A 576 4.50 9.71 0.86
CA TRP A 576 5.84 9.84 1.41
C TRP A 576 6.88 10.20 0.34
N ASN A 577 7.79 11.09 0.68
CA ASN A 577 8.91 11.50 -0.18
C ASN A 577 10.18 10.73 0.20
N PHE A 578 10.41 9.57 -0.41
CA PHE A 578 11.59 8.74 -0.18
C PHE A 578 11.89 7.81 -1.36
N GLY A 579 12.97 7.03 -1.26
CA GLY A 579 13.39 6.05 -2.26
C GLY A 579 14.02 6.68 -3.50
N GLU A 580 14.09 5.94 -4.59
CA GLU A 580 14.71 6.35 -5.85
C GLU A 580 13.97 7.48 -6.56
N VAL A 581 12.72 7.70 -6.22
CA VAL A 581 11.87 8.76 -6.79
C VAL A 581 11.86 10.04 -5.95
N ALA A 582 12.52 10.03 -4.80
CA ALA A 582 12.51 11.14 -3.84
C ALA A 582 12.84 12.50 -4.50
N SER A 583 12.17 13.55 -4.02
CA SER A 583 12.35 14.93 -4.49
C SER A 583 12.11 15.11 -6.00
N ASN A 584 11.16 14.36 -6.54
CA ASN A 584 10.79 14.37 -7.96
C ASN A 584 11.96 13.99 -8.89
N SER A 585 12.87 13.13 -8.43
CA SER A 585 14.10 12.77 -9.18
C SER A 585 13.82 12.11 -10.52
N GLN A 586 12.71 11.39 -10.69
CA GLN A 586 12.35 10.70 -11.92
C GLN A 586 11.08 11.27 -12.59
N PHE A 587 10.14 11.74 -11.81
CA PHE A 587 8.87 12.37 -12.23
C PHE A 587 8.31 13.17 -11.04
N VAL A 588 7.25 13.96 -11.27
CA VAL A 588 6.52 14.63 -10.17
C VAL A 588 5.74 13.57 -9.37
N GLN A 589 6.15 13.36 -8.13
CA GLN A 589 5.56 12.35 -7.24
C GLN A 589 4.13 12.71 -6.81
N ALA A 590 3.31 11.69 -6.54
CA ALA A 590 2.05 11.86 -5.80
C ALA A 590 2.34 11.97 -4.28
N SER A 591 3.14 12.96 -3.90
CA SER A 591 3.55 13.21 -2.52
C SER A 591 2.67 14.24 -1.83
N GLN A 592 2.76 14.32 -0.48
CA GLN A 592 2.00 15.27 0.34
C GLN A 592 2.09 16.70 -0.20
N LEU A 593 3.29 17.17 -0.54
CA LEU A 593 3.51 18.54 -1.01
C LEU A 593 2.99 18.77 -2.43
N GLU A 594 3.09 17.78 -3.29
CA GLU A 594 2.72 17.89 -4.71
C GLU A 594 1.21 17.75 -4.94
N LEU A 595 0.50 17.01 -4.07
CA LEU A 595 -0.94 16.77 -4.21
C LEU A 595 -1.81 17.86 -3.59
N GLY A 596 -1.25 18.88 -2.93
CA GLY A 596 -2.04 19.96 -2.32
C GLY A 596 -3.00 20.61 -3.32
N GLY A 597 -4.30 20.70 -2.95
CA GLY A 597 -5.39 21.21 -3.78
C GLY A 597 -5.93 20.23 -4.84
N SER A 598 -5.49 18.98 -4.80
CA SER A 598 -6.01 17.96 -5.73
C SER A 598 -7.21 17.20 -5.19
N GLU A 599 -7.54 17.30 -3.90
CA GLU A 599 -8.52 16.46 -3.21
C GLU A 599 -8.19 14.97 -3.27
N ILE A 600 -6.91 14.62 -3.43
CA ILE A 600 -6.37 13.28 -3.15
C ILE A 600 -5.72 13.33 -1.78
N GLY A 601 -6.27 12.59 -0.82
CA GLY A 601 -5.84 12.65 0.57
C GLY A 601 -4.48 12.01 0.80
N THR A 602 -3.71 12.58 1.75
CA THR A 602 -2.46 11.98 2.20
C THR A 602 -2.43 11.86 3.72
N PHE A 603 -1.85 10.77 4.23
CA PHE A 603 -1.71 10.56 5.67
C PHE A 603 -0.86 11.64 6.34
N SER A 604 -1.40 12.27 7.41
CA SER A 604 -0.70 13.32 8.16
C SER A 604 0.14 12.76 9.30
N ASP A 605 1.43 12.55 9.05
CA ASP A 605 2.41 12.20 10.09
C ASP A 605 2.65 13.36 11.10
N ARG A 606 2.33 14.60 10.75
CA ARG A 606 2.49 15.80 11.60
C ARG A 606 1.61 15.71 12.85
N LEU A 607 0.30 15.51 12.66
CA LEU A 607 -0.64 15.32 13.77
C LEU A 607 -0.30 14.05 14.56
N ARG A 608 -0.02 12.95 13.87
CA ARG A 608 0.39 11.68 14.51
C ARG A 608 1.55 11.88 15.47
N ASP A 609 2.63 12.49 15.01
CA ASP A 609 3.85 12.63 15.80
C ASP A 609 3.74 13.70 16.90
N ALA A 610 2.94 14.76 16.68
CA ALA A 610 2.63 15.72 17.75
C ALA A 610 1.89 15.06 18.91
N VAL A 611 1.01 14.09 18.61
CA VAL A 611 0.20 13.39 19.63
C VAL A 611 0.96 12.24 20.28
N ARG A 612 1.52 11.31 19.50
CA ARG A 612 2.11 10.07 20.05
C ARG A 612 3.63 10.08 20.20
N GLY A 613 4.30 11.14 19.73
CA GLY A 613 5.75 11.20 19.60
C GLY A 613 6.26 10.54 18.33
N GLY A 614 7.35 11.05 17.77
CA GLY A 614 8.01 10.50 16.58
C GLY A 614 8.88 9.28 16.90
N GLY A 615 9.29 8.55 15.85
CA GLY A 615 10.13 7.37 15.97
C GLY A 615 9.40 6.13 16.51
N ASN A 616 10.12 5.00 16.53
CA ASN A 616 9.64 3.72 17.03
C ASN A 616 10.57 3.20 18.13
N ASN A 617 10.08 2.31 19.00
CA ASN A 617 10.88 1.57 19.99
C ASN A 617 11.77 2.49 20.88
N THR A 618 11.26 3.64 21.31
CA THR A 618 12.02 4.60 22.09
C THR A 618 11.21 5.21 23.23
N ARG A 619 11.90 5.62 24.31
CA ARG A 619 11.33 6.35 25.46
C ARG A 619 11.65 7.84 25.43
N ASP A 620 12.57 8.29 24.58
CA ASP A 620 13.09 9.67 24.54
C ASP A 620 12.28 10.65 23.67
N SER A 621 11.17 10.18 23.09
CA SER A 621 10.31 10.98 22.21
C SER A 621 8.84 10.89 22.62
N GLN A 622 8.45 11.68 23.62
CA GLN A 622 7.05 11.80 24.01
C GLN A 622 6.29 12.78 23.11
N GLY A 623 4.99 12.53 22.95
CA GLY A 623 4.03 13.48 22.37
C GLY A 623 3.02 13.95 23.41
N LEU A 624 2.12 14.84 22.98
CA LEU A 624 1.09 15.44 23.87
C LEU A 624 0.12 14.40 24.42
N GLY A 625 -0.13 13.32 23.69
CA GLY A 625 -1.04 12.24 24.11
C GLY A 625 -0.38 11.17 24.99
N ASN A 626 0.94 11.20 25.22
CA ASN A 626 1.63 10.24 26.08
C ASN A 626 2.63 10.88 27.05
N GLY A 627 2.32 12.09 27.50
CA GLY A 627 2.91 12.67 28.71
C GLY A 627 3.95 13.74 28.51
N LEU A 628 4.19 14.24 27.30
CA LEU A 628 5.13 15.33 27.06
C LEU A 628 4.87 16.51 28.02
N LEU A 629 5.91 16.96 28.71
CA LEU A 629 5.98 18.02 29.73
C LEU A 629 5.33 17.64 31.07
N HIS A 630 4.08 17.17 31.11
CA HIS A 630 3.32 17.02 32.36
C HIS A 630 3.50 15.65 33.04
N PHE A 631 3.91 14.65 32.27
CA PHE A 631 4.22 13.29 32.73
C PHE A 631 5.52 12.84 32.08
N ALA A 632 6.54 13.71 32.12
CA ALA A 632 7.84 13.44 31.53
C ALA A 632 8.45 12.17 32.14
N ASN A 633 8.97 11.30 31.28
CA ASN A 633 9.67 10.12 31.73
C ASN A 633 11.17 10.40 32.01
N GLU A 634 11.88 9.45 32.55
CA GLU A 634 13.28 9.58 32.97
C GLU A 634 14.30 9.79 31.83
N LYS A 635 13.89 9.66 30.55
CA LYS A 635 14.77 9.84 29.38
C LYS A 635 14.68 11.24 28.78
N VAL A 636 13.64 12.01 29.10
CA VAL A 636 13.40 13.34 28.56
C VAL A 636 13.84 14.41 29.58
N SER A 637 14.78 15.28 29.20
CA SER A 637 15.19 16.38 30.05
C SER A 637 14.09 17.45 30.15
N GLU A 638 14.05 18.21 31.26
CA GLU A 638 13.07 19.28 31.45
C GLU A 638 13.14 20.33 30.31
N GLN A 639 14.33 20.76 29.91
CA GLN A 639 14.49 21.76 28.85
C GLN A 639 14.02 21.22 27.51
N GLN A 640 14.40 20.00 27.16
CA GLN A 640 13.93 19.31 25.92
C GLN A 640 12.40 19.18 25.93
N SER A 641 11.81 18.80 27.06
CA SER A 641 10.37 18.69 27.19
C SER A 641 9.64 20.00 26.93
N ILE A 642 10.18 21.14 27.39
CA ILE A 642 9.60 22.47 27.16
C ILE A 642 9.70 22.88 25.68
N ASP A 643 10.87 22.74 25.08
CA ASP A 643 11.09 23.12 23.68
C ASP A 643 10.25 22.26 22.72
N ASP A 644 10.24 20.94 22.91
CA ASP A 644 9.41 20.01 22.13
C ASP A 644 7.91 20.31 22.34
N TYR A 645 7.49 20.62 23.56
CA TYR A 645 6.11 20.95 23.87
C TYR A 645 5.58 22.11 23.02
N HIS A 646 6.31 23.23 22.97
CA HIS A 646 5.90 24.40 22.20
C HIS A 646 5.78 24.10 20.70
N LEU A 647 6.74 23.38 20.15
CA LEU A 647 6.72 22.96 18.76
C LEU A 647 5.55 22.02 18.48
N ARG A 648 5.38 20.95 19.28
CA ARG A 648 4.30 19.96 19.13
C ARG A 648 2.92 20.59 19.27
N MET A 649 2.75 21.57 20.17
CA MET A 649 1.49 22.32 20.31
C MET A 649 1.12 23.09 19.02
N ASN A 650 2.11 23.70 18.35
CA ASN A 650 1.86 24.41 17.10
C ASN A 650 1.62 23.44 15.94
N GLN A 651 2.37 22.33 15.88
CA GLN A 651 2.12 21.24 14.91
C GLN A 651 0.71 20.67 15.09
N LEU A 652 0.28 20.43 16.31
CA LEU A 652 -1.07 19.95 16.59
C LEU A 652 -2.16 20.96 16.20
N ARG A 653 -1.95 22.27 16.44
CA ARG A 653 -2.91 23.30 16.00
C ARG A 653 -3.09 23.28 14.48
N ILE A 654 -2.00 23.18 13.73
CA ILE A 654 -2.07 23.06 12.27
C ILE A 654 -2.76 21.75 11.87
N GLY A 655 -2.44 20.64 12.53
CA GLY A 655 -3.15 19.35 12.32
C GLY A 655 -4.65 19.45 12.58
N LEU A 656 -5.06 20.11 13.67
CA LEU A 656 -6.48 20.36 14.00
C LEU A 656 -7.17 21.28 12.98
N ALA A 657 -6.41 22.15 12.31
CA ALA A 657 -6.89 23.02 11.23
C ALA A 657 -6.78 22.37 9.84
N GLY A 658 -6.71 21.03 9.74
CA GLY A 658 -6.68 20.30 8.45
C GLY A 658 -5.31 20.31 7.76
N ASN A 659 -4.22 20.50 8.50
CA ASN A 659 -2.84 20.62 7.96
C ASN A 659 -2.69 21.68 6.86
N LEU A 660 -3.52 22.73 6.89
CA LEU A 660 -3.52 23.76 5.85
C LEU A 660 -2.23 24.56 5.85
N ALA A 661 -1.62 24.70 4.68
CA ALA A 661 -0.40 25.47 4.44
C ALA A 661 -0.57 26.96 4.75
N ASN A 662 -1.74 27.51 4.45
CA ASN A 662 -2.02 28.93 4.58
C ASN A 662 -2.80 29.29 5.86
N PHE A 663 -2.99 28.34 6.81
CA PHE A 663 -3.65 28.64 8.08
C PHE A 663 -2.79 29.59 8.94
N PRO A 664 -3.35 30.75 9.38
CA PRO A 664 -2.59 31.75 10.16
C PRO A 664 -2.46 31.32 11.63
N LEU A 665 -1.25 31.37 12.18
CA LEU A 665 -0.96 31.02 13.57
C LEU A 665 0.10 31.97 14.15
N SER A 666 0.10 32.22 15.46
CA SER A 666 1.21 32.84 16.17
C SER A 666 2.26 31.79 16.53
N TYR A 667 3.53 32.09 16.24
CA TYR A 667 4.68 31.29 16.63
C TYR A 667 5.85 32.21 16.99
N ASP A 668 6.45 32.04 18.19
CA ASP A 668 7.50 32.94 18.75
C ASP A 668 7.15 34.44 18.60
N ASP A 669 5.94 34.84 19.03
CA ASP A 669 5.37 36.18 18.94
C ASP A 669 5.29 36.78 17.50
N LYS A 670 5.43 35.94 16.48
CA LYS A 670 5.24 36.31 15.08
C LYS A 670 3.96 35.68 14.51
N GLN A 671 3.34 36.39 13.57
CA GLN A 671 2.30 35.81 12.73
C GLN A 671 2.98 35.01 11.62
N VAL A 672 2.66 33.69 11.54
CA VAL A 672 3.21 32.76 10.59
C VAL A 672 2.09 31.94 9.95
N LEU A 673 2.35 31.32 8.83
CA LEU A 673 1.43 30.38 8.18
C LEU A 673 1.80 28.95 8.57
N GLY A 674 0.87 28.01 8.41
CA GLY A 674 1.12 26.59 8.68
C GLY A 674 2.35 26.04 7.98
N LYS A 675 2.59 26.47 6.73
CA LYS A 675 3.79 26.11 5.95
C LYS A 675 5.11 26.63 6.51
N ASP A 676 5.09 27.63 7.40
CA ASP A 676 6.30 28.23 8.00
C ASP A 676 6.69 27.52 9.32
N ILE A 677 5.82 26.65 9.85
CA ILE A 677 6.09 25.88 11.07
C ILE A 677 6.87 24.62 10.69
N PRO A 678 8.05 24.38 11.30
CA PRO A 678 8.90 23.27 10.89
C PRO A 678 8.36 21.90 11.31
N TYR A 679 8.60 20.89 10.48
CA TYR A 679 8.48 19.46 10.76
C TYR A 679 9.68 18.74 10.13
N GLY A 680 10.77 18.61 10.87
CA GLY A 680 12.05 18.19 10.30
C GLY A 680 12.52 19.16 9.20
N ASP A 681 12.77 18.64 8.01
CA ASP A 681 13.14 19.39 6.80
C ASP A 681 11.93 19.81 5.94
N GLN A 682 10.71 19.48 6.39
CA GLN A 682 9.46 19.77 5.68
C GLN A 682 8.60 20.77 6.46
N PRO A 683 7.58 21.37 5.82
CA PRO A 683 6.59 22.20 6.52
C PRO A 683 5.58 21.33 7.29
N THR A 684 5.03 21.87 8.38
CA THR A 684 3.89 21.27 9.08
C THR A 684 2.62 21.36 8.24
N GLY A 685 2.27 22.57 7.77
CA GLY A 685 1.11 22.76 6.89
C GLY A 685 1.50 22.50 5.43
N TYR A 686 0.77 21.60 4.76
CA TYR A 686 1.03 21.22 3.37
C TYR A 686 -0.24 21.15 2.50
N ALA A 687 -1.40 20.97 3.12
CA ALA A 687 -2.69 20.86 2.43
C ALA A 687 -3.17 22.26 1.95
N LEU A 688 -3.88 22.28 0.83
CA LEU A 688 -4.57 23.48 0.29
C LEU A 688 -6.09 23.33 0.34
N ASP A 689 -6.56 22.12 0.65
CA ASP A 689 -7.95 21.79 0.88
C ASP A 689 -8.05 20.77 2.04
N PRO A 690 -9.11 20.76 2.86
CA PRO A 690 -9.26 19.76 3.91
C PRO A 690 -9.37 18.32 3.39
N ALA A 691 -9.82 18.11 2.15
CA ALA A 691 -9.83 16.80 1.49
C ALA A 691 -8.42 16.27 1.16
N ASP A 692 -7.37 17.10 1.19
CA ASP A 692 -5.98 16.67 0.96
C ASP A 692 -5.39 15.90 2.14
N THR A 693 -6.08 15.81 3.30
CA THR A 693 -5.46 15.30 4.53
C THR A 693 -6.26 14.21 5.23
N ILE A 694 -5.55 13.13 5.58
CA ILE A 694 -6.04 12.02 6.40
C ILE A 694 -5.38 12.11 7.78
N ASN A 695 -6.16 12.44 8.81
CA ASN A 695 -5.68 12.54 10.18
C ASN A 695 -5.76 11.21 10.91
N TYR A 696 -4.68 10.80 11.55
CA TYR A 696 -4.61 9.55 12.29
C TYR A 696 -3.59 9.61 13.42
N VAL A 697 -3.69 8.69 14.38
CA VAL A 697 -2.69 8.47 15.44
C VAL A 697 -2.22 7.01 15.48
N SER A 698 -2.94 6.10 14.80
CA SER A 698 -2.62 4.67 14.69
C SER A 698 -3.17 4.11 13.38
N LYS A 699 -2.45 3.19 12.76
CA LYS A 699 -2.87 2.36 11.64
C LYS A 699 -2.25 0.96 11.79
N HIS A 700 -2.42 0.06 10.82
CA HIS A 700 -1.85 -1.28 10.87
C HIS A 700 -0.33 -1.29 11.04
N ASP A 701 0.39 -0.37 10.35
CA ASP A 701 1.84 -0.20 10.49
C ASP A 701 2.27 0.32 11.85
N ASN A 702 3.44 -0.10 12.27
CA ASN A 702 4.05 0.22 13.55
C ASN A 702 3.27 -0.38 14.74
N GLN A 703 3.66 -0.01 15.96
CA GLN A 703 2.94 -0.42 17.14
C GLN A 703 1.54 0.18 17.19
N THR A 704 0.57 -0.52 17.79
CA THR A 704 -0.72 0.07 18.12
C THR A 704 -0.54 1.31 18.99
N LEU A 705 -1.53 2.19 19.05
CA LEU A 705 -1.47 3.38 19.92
C LEU A 705 -1.24 3.01 21.38
N TRP A 706 -1.84 1.90 21.84
CA TRP A 706 -1.63 1.40 23.22
C TRP A 706 -0.17 1.00 23.44
N ASP A 707 0.37 0.11 22.60
CA ASP A 707 1.75 -0.38 22.71
C ASP A 707 2.78 0.74 22.60
N ASN A 708 2.59 1.65 21.64
CA ASN A 708 3.44 2.81 21.43
C ASN A 708 3.50 3.71 22.68
N SER A 709 2.34 3.95 23.32
CA SER A 709 2.27 4.77 24.51
C SER A 709 2.97 4.11 25.70
N GLN A 710 2.95 2.77 25.83
CA GLN A 710 3.63 2.09 26.94
C GLN A 710 5.15 2.24 26.89
N TYR A 711 5.76 2.33 25.72
CA TYR A 711 7.20 2.69 25.65
C TYR A 711 7.50 4.06 26.26
N ARG A 712 6.62 5.05 26.07
CA ARG A 712 6.89 6.47 26.32
C ARG A 712 6.41 7.00 27.66
N LEU A 713 5.35 6.41 28.21
CA LEU A 713 4.77 6.87 29.47
C LEU A 713 5.75 6.70 30.63
N ALA A 714 5.75 7.65 31.57
CA ALA A 714 6.43 7.51 32.85
C ALA A 714 5.90 6.28 33.60
N PHE A 715 6.78 5.62 34.36
CA PHE A 715 6.45 4.34 34.98
C PHE A 715 5.35 4.43 36.04
N ASP A 716 5.25 5.57 36.74
CA ASP A 716 4.32 5.84 37.84
C ASP A 716 2.91 6.29 37.38
N VAL A 717 2.68 6.54 36.09
CA VAL A 717 1.36 6.89 35.56
C VAL A 717 0.37 5.77 35.84
N SER A 718 -0.77 6.10 36.48
CA SER A 718 -1.81 5.15 36.82
C SER A 718 -2.48 4.52 35.58
N THR A 719 -3.08 3.35 35.72
CA THR A 719 -3.85 2.67 34.65
C THR A 719 -4.99 3.56 34.14
N ASP A 720 -5.73 4.22 35.02
CA ASP A 720 -6.81 5.11 34.65
C ASP A 720 -6.30 6.30 33.81
N ASP A 721 -5.18 6.91 34.18
CA ASP A 721 -4.58 8.03 33.44
C ASP A 721 -4.05 7.59 32.06
N ARG A 722 -3.43 6.40 31.97
CA ARG A 722 -3.01 5.80 30.68
C ARG A 722 -4.19 5.63 29.73
N VAL A 723 -5.32 5.11 30.24
CA VAL A 723 -6.56 4.96 29.44
C VAL A 723 -7.12 6.33 29.03
N ARG A 724 -7.06 7.33 29.91
CA ARG A 724 -7.51 8.70 29.58
C ARG A 724 -6.63 9.35 28.51
N MET A 725 -5.30 9.23 28.62
CA MET A 725 -4.35 9.71 27.62
C MET A 725 -4.56 9.05 26.27
N HIS A 726 -4.79 7.74 26.25
CA HIS A 726 -5.13 7.02 25.01
C HIS A 726 -6.41 7.53 24.38
N THR A 727 -7.49 7.66 25.16
CA THR A 727 -8.78 8.17 24.68
C THR A 727 -8.67 9.62 24.21
N GLN A 728 -7.90 10.46 24.91
CA GLN A 728 -7.62 11.83 24.49
C GLN A 728 -6.83 11.87 23.18
N SER A 729 -5.89 10.95 22.96
CA SER A 729 -5.15 10.85 21.69
C SER A 729 -6.07 10.61 20.49
N LEU A 730 -7.11 9.78 20.65
CA LEU A 730 -8.13 9.58 19.61
C LEU A 730 -8.99 10.83 19.38
N SER A 731 -9.22 11.65 20.42
CA SER A 731 -10.02 12.88 20.31
C SER A 731 -9.39 13.93 19.41
N TYR A 732 -8.05 14.00 19.33
CA TYR A 732 -7.37 14.93 18.42
C TYR A 732 -7.66 14.56 16.95
N THR A 733 -7.70 13.28 16.62
CA THR A 733 -8.08 12.81 15.28
C THR A 733 -9.54 13.14 14.96
N LEU A 734 -10.47 12.87 15.90
CA LEU A 734 -11.90 13.04 15.67
C LEU A 734 -12.35 14.50 15.64
N PHE A 735 -11.67 15.41 16.34
CA PHE A 735 -12.06 16.83 16.38
C PHE A 735 -11.25 17.71 15.42
N ALA A 736 -10.33 17.14 14.64
CA ALA A 736 -9.61 17.83 13.58
C ALA A 736 -10.50 18.12 12.37
N GLN A 737 -10.20 19.20 11.63
CA GLN A 737 -10.65 19.38 10.25
C GLN A 737 -9.93 18.38 9.33
N GLY A 738 -10.50 18.12 8.15
CA GLY A 738 -10.06 17.01 7.28
C GLY A 738 -10.68 15.69 7.69
N ILE A 739 -10.13 14.59 7.22
CA ILE A 739 -10.76 13.26 7.28
C ILE A 739 -10.11 12.40 8.36
N PRO A 740 -10.84 11.92 9.38
CA PRO A 740 -10.31 11.05 10.41
C PRO A 740 -10.18 9.61 9.92
N PHE A 741 -9.07 8.97 10.30
CA PHE A 741 -8.74 7.58 10.03
C PHE A 741 -8.43 6.86 11.34
N LEU A 742 -9.05 5.70 11.54
CA LEU A 742 -9.09 4.97 12.79
C LEU A 742 -8.67 3.53 12.56
N HIS A 743 -7.73 3.03 13.34
CA HIS A 743 -7.28 1.64 13.31
C HIS A 743 -8.24 0.76 14.15
N MET A 744 -8.75 -0.31 13.59
CA MET A 744 -9.64 -1.28 14.25
C MET A 744 -9.12 -1.72 15.62
N GLY A 745 -9.90 -1.46 16.65
CA GLY A 745 -9.56 -1.81 18.03
C GLY A 745 -8.84 -0.72 18.82
N SER A 746 -8.42 0.38 18.22
CA SER A 746 -7.85 1.51 18.97
C SER A 746 -8.83 2.03 20.01
N GLU A 747 -10.12 2.09 19.70
CA GLU A 747 -11.17 2.55 20.58
C GLU A 747 -11.41 1.66 21.81
N PHE A 748 -10.91 0.42 21.78
CA PHE A 748 -10.93 -0.50 22.93
C PHE A 748 -9.53 -1.03 23.30
N LEU A 749 -8.49 -0.19 23.12
CA LEU A 749 -7.13 -0.37 23.64
C LEU A 749 -6.38 -1.57 23.05
N ARG A 750 -6.64 -1.96 21.78
CA ARG A 750 -5.98 -3.09 21.11
C ARG A 750 -4.46 -3.02 21.25
N SER A 751 -3.85 -4.16 21.54
CA SER A 751 -2.41 -4.38 21.57
C SER A 751 -2.00 -5.49 20.60
N LYS A 752 -0.80 -5.37 20.06
CA LYS A 752 -0.08 -6.42 19.30
C LYS A 752 1.15 -6.90 20.10
N SER A 753 1.14 -6.75 21.43
CA SER A 753 2.25 -7.14 22.31
C SER A 753 3.60 -6.54 21.91
N PHE A 754 3.62 -5.23 21.63
CA PHE A 754 4.76 -4.44 21.14
C PHE A 754 5.25 -4.76 19.72
N LEU A 755 4.67 -5.74 19.01
CA LEU A 755 5.09 -6.09 17.66
C LEU A 755 4.78 -4.95 16.69
N ARG A 756 5.83 -4.44 16.04
CA ARG A 756 5.76 -3.32 15.11
C ARG A 756 5.22 -3.73 13.73
N ASP A 757 5.81 -4.75 13.14
CA ASP A 757 5.53 -5.22 11.79
C ASP A 757 4.96 -6.64 11.86
N SER A 758 3.65 -6.73 12.08
CA SER A 758 2.96 -8.01 12.35
C SER A 758 2.33 -8.64 11.10
N TYR A 759 2.71 -8.18 9.89
CA TYR A 759 2.05 -8.48 8.62
C TYR A 759 1.92 -9.99 8.30
N ASP A 760 2.85 -10.81 8.80
CA ASP A 760 2.92 -12.25 8.54
C ASP A 760 3.22 -13.08 9.82
N TYR A 761 2.83 -12.57 11.01
CA TYR A 761 3.06 -13.24 12.30
C TYR A 761 1.77 -13.78 12.95
N GLY A 762 0.83 -14.20 12.12
CA GLY A 762 -0.33 -14.98 12.50
C GLY A 762 -1.32 -14.31 13.44
N ASP A 763 -2.37 -15.04 13.75
CA ASP A 763 -3.44 -14.58 14.64
C ASP A 763 -2.97 -14.28 16.06
N TRP A 764 -1.88 -14.89 16.56
CA TRP A 764 -1.47 -14.73 17.96
C TRP A 764 -1.24 -13.29 18.36
N TYR A 765 -0.53 -12.52 17.55
CA TYR A 765 -0.25 -11.11 17.82
C TYR A 765 -1.34 -10.17 17.28
N ASN A 766 -2.09 -10.59 16.26
CA ASN A 766 -3.05 -9.76 15.55
C ASN A 766 -4.50 -9.86 16.06
N ARG A 767 -4.75 -10.65 17.12
CA ARG A 767 -6.09 -10.86 17.67
C ARG A 767 -6.81 -9.56 18.02
N VAL A 768 -8.11 -9.55 17.76
CA VAL A 768 -9.06 -8.52 18.20
C VAL A 768 -10.13 -9.19 19.07
N ASP A 769 -10.56 -8.53 20.15
CA ASP A 769 -11.62 -9.02 21.02
C ASP A 769 -12.81 -8.04 21.05
N PHE A 770 -13.74 -8.19 20.13
CA PHE A 770 -14.97 -7.39 20.09
C PHE A 770 -15.91 -7.61 21.28
N SER A 771 -15.71 -8.68 22.07
CA SER A 771 -16.40 -8.86 23.36
C SER A 771 -15.91 -7.91 24.45
N LYS A 772 -14.78 -7.20 24.21
CA LYS A 772 -14.16 -6.19 25.08
C LYS A 772 -13.78 -6.73 26.48
N GLN A 773 -13.36 -7.99 26.54
CA GLN A 773 -12.85 -8.61 27.77
C GLN A 773 -11.33 -8.53 27.87
N HIS A 774 -10.62 -8.55 26.73
CA HIS A 774 -9.16 -8.55 26.63
C HIS A 774 -8.67 -7.60 25.54
N ASN A 775 -7.50 -7.00 25.75
CA ASN A 775 -6.81 -6.21 24.71
C ASN A 775 -5.56 -6.91 24.15
N TYR A 776 -5.22 -8.10 24.65
CA TYR A 776 -4.06 -8.94 24.30
C TYR A 776 -2.71 -8.27 24.49
N TYR A 777 -2.60 -7.33 25.42
CA TYR A 777 -1.32 -6.74 25.83
C TYR A 777 -0.45 -7.77 26.57
N ASN A 778 0.87 -7.78 26.27
CA ASN A 778 1.87 -8.64 26.92
C ASN A 778 1.51 -10.14 26.85
N VAL A 779 1.26 -10.67 25.64
CA VAL A 779 0.99 -12.10 25.38
C VAL A 779 2.24 -12.86 24.92
N GLY A 780 3.40 -12.25 24.96
CA GLY A 780 4.71 -12.79 24.58
C GLY A 780 5.61 -11.69 24.01
N LEU A 781 6.92 -11.94 24.02
CA LEU A 781 7.87 -11.05 23.32
C LEU A 781 7.60 -11.06 21.80
N PRO A 782 7.80 -9.93 21.10
CA PRO A 782 7.70 -9.92 19.64
C PRO A 782 8.76 -10.83 18.98
N PRO A 783 8.54 -11.31 17.74
CA PRO A 783 9.44 -12.23 17.06
C PRO A 783 10.89 -11.73 16.96
N ALA A 784 11.84 -12.63 17.23
CA ALA A 784 13.27 -12.32 17.28
C ALA A 784 13.80 -11.76 15.94
N ALA A 785 13.26 -12.22 14.81
CA ALA A 785 13.67 -11.75 13.48
C ALA A 785 13.33 -10.27 13.23
N LYS A 786 12.34 -9.72 13.96
CA LYS A 786 11.87 -8.33 13.82
C LYS A 786 12.38 -7.41 14.93
N ASP A 787 12.32 -7.86 16.19
CA ASP A 787 12.43 -6.98 17.35
C ASP A 787 13.34 -7.51 18.47
N LYS A 788 14.24 -8.48 18.21
CA LYS A 788 15.12 -9.03 19.27
C LYS A 788 15.96 -7.96 19.96
N GLU A 789 16.41 -6.98 19.23
CA GLU A 789 17.21 -5.86 19.75
C GLU A 789 16.41 -4.99 20.75
N ASN A 790 15.07 -4.97 20.64
CA ASN A 790 14.17 -4.21 21.52
C ASN A 790 13.73 -4.99 22.77
N TRP A 791 13.97 -6.29 22.85
CA TRP A 791 13.57 -7.09 24.01
C TRP A 791 14.08 -6.56 25.35
N PRO A 792 15.35 -6.07 25.49
CA PRO A 792 15.79 -5.47 26.74
C PRO A 792 14.94 -4.26 27.14
N LEU A 793 14.60 -3.39 26.21
CA LEU A 793 13.74 -2.23 26.45
C LEU A 793 12.31 -2.65 26.80
N ILE A 794 11.73 -3.63 26.10
CA ILE A 794 10.39 -4.15 26.42
C ILE A 794 10.35 -4.71 27.85
N LYS A 795 11.34 -5.51 28.24
CA LYS A 795 11.45 -6.06 29.60
C LYS A 795 11.63 -4.97 30.66
N GLU A 796 12.44 -3.92 30.38
CA GLU A 796 12.58 -2.74 31.23
C GLU A 796 11.24 -2.03 31.43
N VAL A 797 10.52 -1.78 30.33
CA VAL A 797 9.21 -1.11 30.32
C VAL A 797 8.17 -1.90 31.12
N LEU A 798 8.04 -3.21 30.87
CA LEU A 798 7.10 -4.06 31.59
C LEU A 798 7.42 -4.12 33.09
N ALA A 799 8.71 -4.23 33.45
CA ALA A 799 9.13 -4.24 34.87
C ALA A 799 8.90 -2.88 35.55
N GLY A 800 9.21 -1.76 34.86
CA GLY A 800 9.07 -0.41 35.41
C GLY A 800 7.60 0.00 35.65
N HIS A 801 6.69 -0.47 34.82
CA HIS A 801 5.27 -0.18 34.99
C HIS A 801 4.62 -0.90 36.18
N GLU A 802 5.20 -1.98 36.70
CA GLU A 802 4.68 -2.72 37.87
C GLU A 802 3.18 -3.08 37.74
N GLY A 803 2.72 -3.40 36.52
CA GLY A 803 1.32 -3.75 36.24
C GLY A 803 0.36 -2.57 36.02
N ARG A 804 0.84 -1.31 36.08
CA ARG A 804 0.00 -0.12 35.78
C ARG A 804 -0.39 -0.03 34.29
N ASP A 805 0.24 -0.79 33.45
CA ASP A 805 -0.05 -0.97 32.00
C ASP A 805 -1.11 -2.06 31.71
N GLN A 806 -1.56 -2.79 32.73
CA GLN A 806 -2.58 -3.82 32.62
C GLN A 806 -4.00 -3.21 32.71
N VAL A 807 -4.84 -3.49 31.72
CA VAL A 807 -6.22 -2.98 31.68
C VAL A 807 -7.22 -4.07 32.03
N SER A 808 -8.34 -3.69 32.64
CA SER A 808 -9.49 -4.55 32.89
C SER A 808 -10.55 -4.38 31.79
N ALA A 809 -11.49 -5.34 31.68
CA ALA A 809 -12.66 -5.22 30.81
C ALA A 809 -13.44 -3.91 31.01
N LYS A 810 -13.46 -3.37 32.22
CA LYS A 810 -14.07 -2.07 32.53
C LYS A 810 -13.38 -0.89 31.84
N HIS A 811 -12.03 -0.89 31.81
CA HIS A 811 -11.24 0.12 31.10
C HIS A 811 -11.51 0.05 29.59
N ILE A 812 -11.50 -1.15 29.02
CA ILE A 812 -11.71 -1.43 27.60
C ILE A 812 -13.12 -0.97 27.16
N GLN A 813 -14.16 -1.35 27.92
CA GLN A 813 -15.54 -0.96 27.64
C GLN A 813 -15.74 0.55 27.74
N ARG A 814 -15.21 1.19 28.84
CA ARG A 814 -15.28 2.64 29.03
C ARG A 814 -14.63 3.41 27.88
N SER A 815 -13.43 3.00 27.45
CA SER A 815 -12.74 3.61 26.29
C SER A 815 -13.61 3.54 25.03
N SER A 816 -14.18 2.37 24.74
CA SER A 816 -15.06 2.17 23.59
C SER A 816 -16.34 3.06 23.64
N GLU A 817 -16.94 3.24 24.81
CA GLU A 817 -18.13 4.10 24.96
C GLU A 817 -17.78 5.58 24.75
N ILE A 818 -16.70 6.07 25.40
CA ILE A 818 -16.23 7.46 25.24
C ILE A 818 -15.88 7.75 23.77
N PHE A 819 -15.26 6.78 23.07
CA PHE A 819 -14.96 6.93 21.64
C PHE A 819 -16.23 7.13 20.80
N LYS A 820 -17.28 6.33 21.01
CA LYS A 820 -18.57 6.49 20.32
C LYS A 820 -19.22 7.86 20.60
N GLU A 821 -19.10 8.34 21.84
CA GLU A 821 -19.57 9.68 22.22
C GLU A 821 -18.82 10.77 21.43
N MET A 822 -17.50 10.69 21.33
CA MET A 822 -16.68 11.65 20.58
C MET A 822 -16.99 11.62 19.07
N LEU A 823 -17.18 10.44 18.51
CA LEU A 823 -17.59 10.26 17.11
C LEU A 823 -18.97 10.91 16.85
N ALA A 824 -19.94 10.65 17.73
CA ALA A 824 -21.27 11.25 17.63
C ALA A 824 -21.23 12.79 17.79
N ILE A 825 -20.33 13.34 18.60
CA ILE A 825 -20.11 14.78 18.71
C ILE A 825 -19.61 15.36 17.37
N ARG A 826 -18.59 14.75 16.76
CA ARG A 826 -18.11 15.17 15.43
C ARG A 826 -19.25 15.21 14.42
N MET A 827 -20.03 14.14 14.35
CA MET A 827 -21.10 14.01 13.35
C MET A 827 -22.32 14.91 13.65
N SER A 828 -22.46 15.43 14.88
CA SER A 828 -23.55 16.32 15.27
C SER A 828 -23.44 17.74 14.70
N SER A 829 -22.30 18.12 14.13
CA SER A 829 -22.03 19.49 13.66
C SER A 829 -21.18 19.52 12.39
N ALA A 830 -21.62 20.30 11.40
CA ALA A 830 -20.85 20.56 10.18
C ALA A 830 -19.58 21.38 10.47
N LEU A 831 -19.50 22.09 11.60
CA LEU A 831 -18.32 22.86 11.99
C LEU A 831 -17.05 21.99 12.22
N PHE A 832 -17.20 20.69 12.48
CA PHE A 832 -16.07 19.78 12.55
C PHE A 832 -15.64 19.23 11.17
N ARG A 833 -16.40 19.55 10.10
CA ARG A 833 -16.27 18.95 8.77
C ARG A 833 -16.41 20.03 7.69
N LEU A 834 -15.66 21.13 7.87
CA LEU A 834 -15.64 22.25 6.91
C LEU A 834 -14.99 21.80 5.61
N SER A 835 -15.59 22.13 4.48
CA SER A 835 -15.26 21.60 3.15
C SER A 835 -14.42 22.56 2.28
N SER A 836 -13.71 23.52 2.89
CA SER A 836 -12.79 24.38 2.15
C SER A 836 -11.77 25.05 3.06
N GLU A 837 -10.58 25.33 2.54
CA GLU A 837 -9.55 26.15 3.19
C GLU A 837 -10.12 27.47 3.69
N LYS A 838 -10.89 28.18 2.85
CA LYS A 838 -11.51 29.46 3.21
C LYS A 838 -12.36 29.35 4.46
N SER A 839 -13.26 28.37 4.51
CA SER A 839 -14.16 28.17 5.66
C SER A 839 -13.39 27.85 6.93
N ILE A 840 -12.32 27.07 6.83
CA ILE A 840 -11.47 26.74 7.99
C ILE A 840 -10.74 27.98 8.49
N ILE A 841 -10.11 28.77 7.61
CA ILE A 841 -9.40 30.00 7.99
C ILE A 841 -10.35 31.04 8.62
N GLU A 842 -11.58 31.14 8.13
CA GLU A 842 -12.58 32.08 8.66
C GLU A 842 -13.17 31.60 10.01
N LYS A 843 -13.42 30.29 10.18
CA LYS A 843 -14.22 29.76 11.30
C LYS A 843 -13.44 29.08 12.40
N VAL A 844 -12.21 28.62 12.14
CA VAL A 844 -11.36 27.95 13.15
C VAL A 844 -10.35 28.92 13.73
N SER A 845 -10.24 28.94 15.05
CA SER A 845 -9.23 29.74 15.75
C SER A 845 -8.78 29.05 17.04
N PHE A 846 -7.58 29.41 17.51
CA PHE A 846 -7.05 28.95 18.79
C PHE A 846 -6.95 30.10 19.77
N LEU A 847 -7.66 30.00 20.90
CA LEU A 847 -7.81 31.09 21.86
C LEU A 847 -6.61 31.21 22.82
N ASN A 848 -5.80 30.16 22.94
CA ASN A 848 -4.57 30.17 23.72
C ASN A 848 -3.37 29.90 22.79
N MET A 849 -2.56 30.91 22.51
CA MET A 849 -1.42 30.81 21.61
C MET A 849 -0.12 30.46 22.37
N ALA A 850 0.88 29.94 21.64
CA ALA A 850 2.09 29.35 22.22
C ALA A 850 2.81 30.23 23.23
N ASN A 851 3.04 31.50 23.01
CA ASN A 851 3.81 32.38 23.88
C ASN A 851 2.99 33.46 24.56
N SER A 852 1.68 33.25 24.72
CA SER A 852 0.87 34.25 25.44
C SER A 852 0.96 34.06 26.96
N ALA A 853 0.98 35.15 27.71
CA ALA A 853 0.91 35.13 29.18
C ALA A 853 -0.40 34.47 29.69
N GLN A 854 -1.38 34.22 28.81
CA GLN A 854 -2.64 33.55 29.11
C GLN A 854 -2.61 32.05 28.85
N GLN A 855 -1.52 31.52 28.29
CA GLN A 855 -1.42 30.11 28.03
C GLN A 855 -1.20 29.33 29.32
N ALA A 856 -2.16 28.50 29.71
CA ALA A 856 -1.94 27.44 30.68
C ALA A 856 -1.24 26.25 30.00
N SER A 857 -0.09 25.85 30.54
CA SER A 857 0.65 24.69 30.05
C SER A 857 -0.24 23.44 30.05
N GLY A 858 -0.22 22.65 28.98
CA GLY A 858 -1.06 21.47 28.82
C GLY A 858 -2.47 21.76 28.30
N LEU A 859 -2.83 23.02 28.07
CA LEU A 859 -4.18 23.38 27.58
C LEU A 859 -4.15 23.85 26.13
N LEU A 860 -4.98 23.24 25.26
CA LEU A 860 -5.26 23.69 23.90
C LEU A 860 -6.74 24.05 23.79
N VAL A 861 -7.07 25.25 23.31
CA VAL A 861 -8.45 25.74 23.20
C VAL A 861 -8.74 26.10 21.75
N MET A 862 -9.51 25.28 21.08
CA MET A 862 -9.97 25.49 19.71
C MET A 862 -11.40 26.04 19.72
N LYS A 863 -11.66 27.08 18.91
CA LYS A 863 -12.98 27.63 18.69
C LYS A 863 -13.39 27.41 17.23
N LEU A 864 -14.60 26.92 17.03
CA LEU A 864 -15.30 26.84 15.76
C LEU A 864 -16.46 27.85 15.80
N ASP A 865 -16.50 28.79 14.84
CA ASP A 865 -17.36 29.98 14.90
C ASP A 865 -18.22 30.14 13.65
N ASP A 866 -19.51 29.85 13.77
CA ASP A 866 -20.49 30.01 12.69
C ASP A 866 -21.14 31.40 12.65
N THR A 867 -20.66 32.33 13.49
CA THR A 867 -21.11 33.75 13.44
C THR A 867 -20.42 34.57 12.35
N VAL A 868 -19.39 33.99 11.72
CA VAL A 868 -18.59 34.61 10.65
C VAL A 868 -18.77 33.84 9.35
N GLY A 869 -18.76 34.54 8.22
CA GLY A 869 -18.99 33.92 6.91
C GLY A 869 -20.39 33.35 6.74
N ASP A 870 -20.53 32.38 5.82
CA ASP A 870 -21.79 31.68 5.56
C ASP A 870 -22.16 30.75 6.71
N VAL A 871 -23.44 30.68 7.09
CA VAL A 871 -23.91 29.74 8.12
C VAL A 871 -23.88 28.32 7.56
N VAL A 872 -23.16 27.42 8.25
CA VAL A 872 -23.00 26.01 7.85
C VAL A 872 -23.60 25.02 8.82
N ASP A 873 -23.92 25.44 10.07
CA ASP A 873 -24.46 24.56 11.11
C ASP A 873 -25.85 25.01 11.59
N GLU A 874 -26.82 24.14 11.52
CA GLU A 874 -28.17 24.41 11.97
C GLU A 874 -28.32 24.33 13.50
N ASN A 875 -27.44 23.67 14.21
CA ASN A 875 -27.53 23.35 15.62
C ASN A 875 -26.76 24.33 16.51
N TYR A 876 -25.52 24.68 16.10
CA TYR A 876 -24.60 25.42 16.95
C TYR A 876 -24.06 26.68 16.29
N GLN A 877 -24.15 27.79 17.01
CA GLN A 877 -23.53 29.07 16.63
C GLN A 877 -22.02 29.07 16.82
N THR A 878 -21.56 28.43 17.89
CA THR A 878 -20.14 28.29 18.21
C THR A 878 -19.88 27.03 19.02
N ILE A 879 -18.73 26.43 18.79
CA ILE A 879 -18.21 25.29 19.55
C ILE A 879 -16.83 25.66 20.10
N ILE A 880 -16.57 25.34 21.36
CA ILE A 880 -15.25 25.44 21.97
C ILE A 880 -14.80 24.05 22.40
N VAL A 881 -13.73 23.55 21.81
CA VAL A 881 -13.08 22.29 22.20
C VAL A 881 -11.87 22.63 23.05
N ILE A 882 -11.81 22.08 24.26
CA ILE A 882 -10.70 22.25 25.19
C ILE A 882 -10.05 20.89 25.46
N PHE A 883 -8.79 20.77 25.05
CA PHE A 883 -7.96 19.62 25.36
C PHE A 883 -7.05 19.99 26.55
N ASN A 884 -7.25 19.34 27.67
CA ASN A 884 -6.39 19.45 28.84
C ASN A 884 -5.51 18.20 28.97
N SER A 885 -4.25 18.27 28.56
CA SER A 885 -3.25 17.18 28.69
C SER A 885 -2.41 17.27 29.98
N SER A 886 -2.75 18.19 30.90
CA SER A 886 -2.04 18.35 32.17
C SER A 886 -2.56 17.40 33.26
N ALA A 887 -1.78 17.24 34.32
CA ALA A 887 -2.10 16.44 35.50
C ALA A 887 -3.17 17.08 36.41
N GLU A 888 -3.59 18.32 36.13
CA GLU A 888 -4.46 19.09 37.00
C GLU A 888 -5.68 19.63 36.27
N THR A 889 -6.74 19.94 37.03
CA THR A 889 -7.87 20.71 36.51
C THR A 889 -7.41 22.10 36.10
N GLN A 890 -7.65 22.47 34.85
CA GLN A 890 -7.28 23.75 34.27
C GLN A 890 -8.50 24.68 34.09
N THR A 891 -8.27 26.01 34.17
CA THR A 891 -9.29 27.00 33.85
C THR A 891 -8.79 27.92 32.76
N PHE A 892 -9.45 27.89 31.60
CA PHE A 892 -9.25 28.88 30.55
C PHE A 892 -10.13 30.10 30.81
N LYS A 893 -9.51 31.28 30.90
CA LYS A 893 -10.20 32.57 31.10
C LYS A 893 -10.33 33.28 29.75
N LEU A 894 -11.55 33.68 29.40
CA LEU A 894 -11.77 34.59 28.28
C LEU A 894 -11.17 35.97 28.58
N ALA A 895 -10.80 36.72 27.52
CA ALA A 895 -10.25 38.08 27.67
C ALA A 895 -11.24 39.00 28.45
N SER A 896 -10.73 40.01 29.12
CA SER A 896 -11.49 40.85 30.06
C SER A 896 -12.70 41.56 29.44
N ASP A 897 -12.65 41.87 28.12
CA ASP A 897 -13.73 42.57 27.39
C ASP A 897 -14.88 41.65 27.01
N SER A 898 -14.70 40.36 27.15
CA SER A 898 -15.66 39.28 26.84
C SER A 898 -16.15 38.50 28.06
N ALA A 899 -16.07 39.07 29.28
CA ALA A 899 -16.42 38.37 30.52
C ALA A 899 -17.84 37.81 30.58
N ASN A 900 -18.76 38.27 29.71
CA ASN A 900 -20.10 37.73 29.54
C ASN A 900 -20.25 36.75 28.33
N ASP A 901 -19.20 36.60 27.53
CA ASP A 901 -19.28 35.77 26.29
C ASP A 901 -19.31 34.27 26.60
N ALA A 902 -18.86 33.85 27.78
CA ALA A 902 -19.01 32.48 28.26
C ALA A 902 -20.50 32.15 28.63
N LEU A 903 -21.34 33.18 28.86
CA LEU A 903 -22.75 32.94 29.13
C LEU A 903 -23.46 32.42 27.88
N GLY A 904 -24.21 31.34 28.05
CA GLY A 904 -24.91 30.65 26.96
C GLY A 904 -24.17 29.43 26.37
N TYR A 905 -22.91 29.20 26.75
CA TYR A 905 -22.29 27.92 26.51
C TYR A 905 -22.72 26.87 27.53
N GLN A 906 -22.76 25.63 27.09
CA GLN A 906 -22.97 24.46 27.97
C GLN A 906 -22.03 23.34 27.49
N LEU A 907 -21.71 22.42 28.39
CA LEU A 907 -21.03 21.17 27.98
C LEU A 907 -21.92 20.47 26.93
N HIS A 908 -21.32 19.87 25.90
CA HIS A 908 -22.05 19.20 24.83
C HIS A 908 -23.04 18.18 25.40
N PRO A 909 -24.31 18.13 24.95
CA PRO A 909 -25.35 17.23 25.50
C PRO A 909 -24.94 15.77 25.55
N ILE A 910 -24.19 15.28 24.56
CA ILE A 910 -23.64 13.92 24.54
C ILE A 910 -22.68 13.69 25.71
N GLN A 911 -21.78 14.63 26.02
CA GLN A 911 -20.88 14.52 27.17
C GLN A 911 -21.61 14.69 28.51
N GLN A 912 -22.63 15.54 28.56
CA GLN A 912 -23.46 15.69 29.79
C GLN A 912 -24.14 14.39 30.19
N ASN A 913 -24.64 13.63 29.20
CA ASN A 913 -25.40 12.40 29.40
C ASN A 913 -24.58 11.13 29.15
N GLY A 914 -23.31 11.28 28.80
CA GLY A 914 -22.41 10.20 28.41
C GLY A 914 -21.89 9.35 29.57
N THR A 915 -20.87 8.56 29.31
CA THR A 915 -20.30 7.60 30.27
C THR A 915 -19.07 8.11 31.02
N ASP A 916 -18.43 9.20 30.53
CA ASP A 916 -17.25 9.77 31.18
C ASP A 916 -17.61 10.70 32.36
N GLU A 917 -17.61 10.17 33.55
CA GLU A 917 -17.89 10.94 34.77
C GLU A 917 -16.87 12.05 35.06
N VAL A 918 -15.69 12.01 34.45
CA VAL A 918 -14.67 13.06 34.61
C VAL A 918 -15.01 14.27 33.75
N VAL A 919 -15.36 14.07 32.46
CA VAL A 919 -15.75 15.19 31.59
C VAL A 919 -16.98 15.92 32.07
N LYS A 920 -17.92 15.22 32.74
CA LYS A 920 -19.11 15.85 33.36
C LYS A 920 -18.78 16.88 34.45
N GLN A 921 -17.57 16.83 35.02
CA GLN A 921 -17.12 17.82 36.01
C GLN A 921 -16.68 19.15 35.37
N SER A 922 -16.58 19.20 34.05
CA SER A 922 -16.29 20.42 33.30
C SER A 922 -17.36 21.49 33.52
N LYS A 923 -16.95 22.75 33.69
CA LYS A 923 -17.87 23.85 34.10
C LYS A 923 -17.70 25.05 33.19
N VAL A 924 -18.80 25.69 32.89
CA VAL A 924 -18.85 27.05 32.34
C VAL A 924 -19.11 28.02 33.49
N THR A 925 -18.28 29.05 33.57
CA THR A 925 -18.44 30.16 34.53
C THR A 925 -18.54 31.47 33.75
N ALA A 926 -18.95 32.58 34.39
CA ALA A 926 -18.98 33.88 33.74
C ALA A 926 -17.60 34.32 33.21
N LYS A 927 -16.51 33.76 33.73
CA LYS A 927 -15.13 34.13 33.39
C LYS A 927 -14.43 33.13 32.42
N GLY A 928 -15.08 32.01 32.01
CA GLY A 928 -14.47 31.03 31.14
C GLY A 928 -14.85 29.57 31.46
N PHE A 929 -13.98 28.66 31.17
CA PHE A 929 -14.21 27.22 31.17
C PHE A 929 -13.22 26.53 32.11
N THR A 930 -13.71 25.57 32.91
CA THR A 930 -12.86 24.72 33.76
C THR A 930 -12.98 23.27 33.25
N VAL A 931 -11.84 22.62 33.01
CA VAL A 931 -11.75 21.27 32.46
C VAL A 931 -10.83 20.41 33.33
N PRO A 932 -11.28 19.21 33.75
CA PRO A 932 -10.44 18.27 34.55
C PRO A 932 -9.15 17.84 33.83
N ALA A 933 -8.23 17.25 34.58
CA ALA A 933 -7.01 16.65 34.03
C ALA A 933 -7.31 15.60 32.93
N LEU A 934 -6.43 15.47 31.97
CA LEU A 934 -6.46 14.46 30.90
C LEU A 934 -7.85 14.33 30.24
N THR A 935 -8.45 15.47 29.86
CA THR A 935 -9.84 15.53 29.40
C THR A 935 -9.97 16.40 28.16
N SER A 936 -10.75 15.91 27.18
CA SER A 936 -11.22 16.68 26.02
C SER A 936 -12.70 17.05 26.23
N ALA A 937 -12.97 18.33 26.50
CA ALA A 937 -14.32 18.82 26.75
C ALA A 937 -14.80 19.72 25.60
N VAL A 938 -16.04 19.49 25.16
CA VAL A 938 -16.69 20.24 24.10
C VAL A 938 -17.82 21.11 24.68
N PHE A 939 -17.70 22.41 24.50
CA PHE A 939 -18.73 23.36 24.92
C PHE A 939 -19.43 23.94 23.70
N VAL A 940 -20.75 24.01 23.74
CA VAL A 940 -21.56 24.43 22.61
C VAL A 940 -22.47 25.61 22.99
N LYS A 941 -22.67 26.51 22.04
CA LYS A 941 -23.65 27.57 22.10
C LYS A 941 -24.64 27.35 20.96
N LYS A 942 -25.93 27.22 21.30
CA LYS A 942 -26.96 26.91 20.30
C LYS A 942 -27.15 28.04 19.29
N GLN A 943 -27.55 27.67 18.07
CA GLN A 943 -27.94 28.61 17.02
C GLN A 943 -29.15 29.44 17.46
N LEU A 944 -29.17 30.71 17.08
CA LEU A 944 -30.28 31.58 17.37
C LEU A 944 -31.42 31.31 16.40
N ALA A 945 -32.67 31.22 16.90
CA ALA A 945 -33.87 30.82 16.15
C ALA A 945 -34.29 31.76 14.98
N ASN A 946 -33.53 32.82 14.69
CA ASN A 946 -33.86 33.87 13.73
C ASN A 946 -32.70 34.33 12.83
N ARG A 947 -31.81 33.41 12.40
CA ARG A 947 -30.83 33.73 11.34
C ARG A 947 -31.10 33.00 10.05
#